data_11df92f4b4059951d6079b99a8e73c91
#
_entry.id   11df92f4b4059951d6079b99a8e73c91
#
_cell.length_a   1.000
_cell.length_b   1.000
_cell.length_c   1.000
_cell.angle_alpha   90.00
_cell.angle_beta   90.00
_cell.angle_gamma   90.00
#
_symmetry.space_group_name_H-M   'P 1'
#
loop_
_entity.id
_entity.type
_entity.pdbx_description
1 polymer ?
#
loop_
_entity_poly.entity_id
_entity_poly.type
_entity_poly.pdbx_seq_one_letter_code
_entity_poly.pdbx_strand_id
1 'polypeptide(L)'
;MTPTDQRAPLPPIPRSRRGVLSRALSCLATAATVAALGAVLHPAAPAAADTGYTWGNVEIVGGGFVPGIVFNQSEPDLIYARTDIGGAYRWNPDTERWIPLLDHVGWDDWGHSGVVSIATDPVDTDRVYAAVGTYTNDWDPNNGAIKRSTDRGRTWQTTELPFKLGGNMPGRGMGERLAVDPNDNSVLYFGAPSGHGLWKSTDHGATWNEVTNFPNPGNYAADPSDVGGYQGDNQGVVWVTFDPSSASPGQVTQDIYVGVADKDNTVYRSTDGGATWERIPGQPTGFLAQKGVFDHVNGLLYIATSDTGGPYDGSDGEVWRYDAATGAWTDITPADPDGFEYGFSGLTIDRQNPDTIMVVSQILWWPDIQVWRSTDRGATWSRIWEFSGYPNRTLRYDHDISGAPWLHFNNPDRPPEVSPKLGWMTQAFEIDPFDSDRVLYGTGATVYGSDNLTDWDSGGTVHIKVRAQGIEETAVQDLAAPPGATELVSALGDIGGFVHEDIDVVPDAMFDTPFHGTTRSIDFAELAPATMARVGEAVSGEVDSHIGISTDGGSSWWAGQQPPGVTGPGTVAVNADGSRIVWSPDGTGVHYSTTLGSSWTASTGVPAGARVEADRVDPDKFYAFANGTFYTSTDGGATFTESAATGLPARGNVRFAAVPGHEGDIWLAGGEANSTYGMWRSTDSGATFTRLGDVDEGDVVGFGKPAPGKSYPAVYTSSKINGVRGIFRSDDAGQTWVRINDDQHQWAWTGAAITGDPDVYGRVYIGTNGRGVVVGDLTGQPGEEPEEPEEPEEPEEPEEPEEPEEPEEPEGPGEDASCAVSYQVVNQWGNGFQGEVTITNTGDSAISGWELKWTFPGDQQIAHAWNTQLTQTGADVTARDAGWNSTIAPGGTASFGFLGSTAPGTAPSEFTLNGESCS
;
A
#
# COMPACT_ATOMS: atom_id res chain seq x y z
N MET A 1 -16.96 -15.23 -15.61
CA MET A 1 -17.02 -16.08 -14.38
C MET A 1 -17.08 -15.10 -13.25
N THR A 2 -18.13 -15.09 -12.46
CA THR A 2 -18.23 -14.24 -11.28
C THR A 2 -17.20 -14.72 -10.28
N PRO A 3 -16.32 -13.84 -9.75
CA PRO A 3 -15.50 -14.19 -8.61
C PRO A 3 -16.45 -14.51 -7.45
N THR A 4 -16.43 -15.72 -6.97
CA THR A 4 -17.06 -16.02 -5.68
C THR A 4 -16.20 -15.36 -4.62
N ASP A 5 -16.63 -14.18 -4.15
CA ASP A 5 -16.05 -13.48 -3.03
C ASP A 5 -16.21 -14.35 -1.77
N GLN A 6 -15.21 -15.18 -1.50
CA GLN A 6 -15.02 -15.85 -0.22
C GLN A 6 -13.79 -15.24 0.45
N ARG A 7 -13.87 -13.96 0.75
CA ARG A 7 -13.00 -13.40 1.79
C ARG A 7 -13.42 -14.09 3.09
N ALA A 8 -12.54 -14.93 3.61
CA ALA A 8 -12.72 -15.44 4.97
C ALA A 8 -12.81 -14.20 5.88
N PRO A 9 -13.87 -14.06 6.67
CA PRO A 9 -13.99 -12.95 7.61
C PRO A 9 -12.80 -12.98 8.55
N LEU A 10 -12.15 -11.86 8.74
CA LEU A 10 -11.26 -11.66 9.88
C LEU A 10 -12.05 -12.08 11.13
N PRO A 11 -11.47 -12.86 12.04
CA PRO A 11 -12.19 -13.32 13.21
C PRO A 11 -12.71 -12.12 14.02
N PRO A 12 -13.94 -12.16 14.54
CA PRO A 12 -14.52 -11.06 15.27
C PRO A 12 -13.72 -10.76 16.53
N ILE A 13 -13.26 -9.54 16.66
CA ILE A 13 -12.61 -9.04 17.89
C ILE A 13 -13.71 -8.84 18.94
N PRO A 14 -13.62 -9.47 20.14
CA PRO A 14 -14.69 -9.41 21.13
C PRO A 14 -14.80 -8.01 21.77
N ARG A 15 -16.02 -7.53 21.90
CA ARG A 15 -16.37 -6.26 22.53
C ARG A 15 -16.06 -6.27 24.04
N SER A 16 -15.29 -5.31 24.53
CA SER A 16 -15.28 -4.96 25.93
C SER A 16 -16.54 -4.14 26.29
N ARG A 17 -17.51 -4.75 26.94
CA ARG A 17 -18.63 -4.01 27.57
C ARG A 17 -18.11 -3.28 28.79
N ARG A 18 -17.94 -1.97 28.71
CA ARG A 18 -17.88 -1.12 29.92
C ARG A 18 -19.26 -1.09 30.56
N GLY A 19 -19.40 -1.76 31.69
CA GLY A 19 -20.58 -1.73 32.55
C GLY A 19 -20.73 -0.36 33.20
N VAL A 20 -21.79 0.35 32.86
CA VAL A 20 -22.23 1.57 33.56
C VAL A 20 -22.94 1.15 34.85
N LEU A 21 -22.33 1.39 36.00
CA LEU A 21 -22.99 1.37 37.28
C LEU A 21 -23.44 2.79 37.63
N SER A 22 -24.72 3.05 37.43
CA SER A 22 -25.41 4.23 38.00
C SER A 22 -25.55 4.12 39.50
N ARG A 23 -25.06 5.10 40.24
CA ARG A 23 -25.62 5.48 41.55
C ARG A 23 -25.78 6.98 41.64
N ALA A 24 -27.01 7.39 41.62
CA ALA A 24 -27.44 8.72 42.03
C ALA A 24 -27.27 8.90 43.53
N LEU A 25 -26.76 10.03 43.98
CA LEU A 25 -27.15 10.67 45.24
C LEU A 25 -26.91 12.18 45.14
N SER A 26 -28.01 12.91 45.35
CA SER A 26 -28.10 14.35 45.49
C SER A 26 -27.49 14.82 46.83
N CYS A 27 -26.84 16.01 46.78
CA CYS A 27 -27.09 17.06 47.81
C CYS A 27 -26.42 18.39 47.44
N LEU A 28 -27.18 19.45 47.64
CA LEU A 28 -26.83 20.87 47.52
C LEU A 28 -25.78 21.32 48.55
N ALA A 29 -24.91 22.27 48.21
CA ALA A 29 -24.98 23.64 48.76
C ALA A 29 -23.65 24.42 48.53
N THR A 30 -23.85 25.64 48.07
CA THR A 30 -23.22 26.94 48.35
C THR A 30 -21.76 27.25 47.90
N ALA A 31 -21.74 28.38 47.22
CA ALA A 31 -20.62 29.09 46.63
C ALA A 31 -19.56 29.60 47.66
N ALA A 32 -18.33 29.63 47.20
CA ALA A 32 -17.34 30.66 47.52
C ALA A 32 -16.27 30.73 46.43
N THR A 33 -16.18 31.87 45.77
CA THR A 33 -15.18 32.29 44.80
C THR A 33 -13.80 32.36 45.42
N VAL A 34 -12.84 31.60 44.89
CA VAL A 34 -11.41 31.98 44.88
C VAL A 34 -10.84 31.60 43.54
N ALA A 35 -10.47 32.61 42.74
CA ALA A 35 -9.69 32.45 41.53
C ALA A 35 -8.24 32.06 41.89
N ALA A 36 -7.89 30.80 41.63
CA ALA A 36 -6.51 30.38 41.55
C ALA A 36 -6.29 29.84 40.12
N LEU A 37 -5.47 30.55 39.32
CA LEU A 37 -4.92 30.04 38.08
C LEU A 37 -4.07 28.81 38.45
N GLY A 38 -4.66 27.64 38.35
CA GLY A 38 -3.93 26.38 38.24
C GLY A 38 -3.63 26.10 36.78
N ALA A 39 -2.41 26.34 36.35
CA ALA A 39 -1.92 25.77 35.11
C ALA A 39 -2.00 24.23 35.27
N VAL A 40 -2.94 23.60 34.57
CA VAL A 40 -2.95 22.15 34.40
C VAL A 40 -1.75 21.87 33.52
N LEU A 41 -0.64 21.46 34.13
CA LEU A 41 0.45 20.80 33.45
C LEU A 41 -0.12 19.50 32.90
N HIS A 42 -0.49 19.50 31.62
CA HIS A 42 -0.59 18.27 30.90
C HIS A 42 0.81 17.63 30.94
N PRO A 43 0.96 16.37 31.35
CA PRO A 43 2.23 15.70 31.11
C PRO A 43 2.52 15.86 29.62
N ALA A 44 3.67 16.42 29.28
CA ALA A 44 4.15 16.41 27.91
C ALA A 44 4.09 14.96 27.46
N ALA A 45 3.45 14.72 26.31
CA ALA A 45 3.56 13.43 25.66
C ALA A 45 5.06 13.08 25.62
N PRO A 46 5.44 11.84 25.99
CA PRO A 46 6.82 11.45 25.86
C PRO A 46 7.23 11.77 24.42
N ALA A 47 8.33 12.52 24.25
CA ALA A 47 8.93 12.73 22.95
C ALA A 47 9.05 11.35 22.31
N ALA A 48 8.61 11.21 21.05
CA ALA A 48 8.81 9.99 20.30
C ALA A 48 10.27 9.58 20.49
N ALA A 49 10.51 8.41 21.06
CA ALA A 49 11.86 7.92 21.20
C ALA A 49 12.39 7.75 19.78
N ASP A 50 13.56 8.32 19.51
CA ASP A 50 14.34 7.94 18.32
C ASP A 50 14.57 6.43 18.45
N THR A 51 13.79 5.67 17.68
CA THR A 51 13.83 4.20 17.76
C THR A 51 15.09 3.64 17.12
N GLY A 52 15.86 4.51 16.42
CA GLY A 52 16.97 4.10 15.61
C GLY A 52 16.55 3.27 14.38
N TYR A 53 15.29 3.37 13.95
CA TYR A 53 14.78 2.69 12.76
C TYR A 53 14.30 3.70 11.72
N THR A 54 14.58 3.39 10.45
CA THR A 54 13.93 3.98 9.29
C THR A 54 12.92 2.99 8.72
N TRP A 55 11.83 3.51 8.16
CA TRP A 55 10.73 2.70 7.67
C TRP A 55 10.45 3.01 6.21
N GLY A 56 10.23 1.96 5.42
CA GLY A 56 9.85 2.00 4.01
C GLY A 56 8.88 0.88 3.66
N ASN A 57 8.61 0.72 2.38
CA ASN A 57 7.90 -0.44 1.85
C ASN A 57 8.80 -1.25 0.94
N VAL A 58 8.55 -2.54 0.89
CA VAL A 58 9.02 -3.39 -0.21
C VAL A 58 8.28 -2.99 -1.47
N GLU A 59 8.97 -2.65 -2.54
CA GLU A 59 8.39 -2.08 -3.76
C GLU A 59 7.56 -3.13 -4.54
N ILE A 60 6.26 -2.87 -4.72
CA ILE A 60 5.33 -3.63 -5.56
C ILE A 60 4.64 -2.71 -6.56
N VAL A 61 4.32 -1.49 -6.15
CA VAL A 61 3.69 -0.43 -6.92
C VAL A 61 2.25 -0.78 -7.32
N GLY A 62 1.35 -0.66 -6.35
CA GLY A 62 -0.07 -0.97 -6.48
C GLY A 62 -0.51 -2.17 -5.65
N GLY A 63 -1.19 -3.11 -6.28
CA GLY A 63 -1.64 -4.37 -5.68
C GLY A 63 -3.06 -4.36 -5.14
N GLY A 64 -3.77 -3.22 -5.17
CA GLY A 64 -5.13 -3.12 -4.68
C GLY A 64 -5.98 -2.03 -5.34
N PHE A 65 -7.15 -1.77 -4.78
CA PHE A 65 -8.18 -0.92 -5.39
C PHE A 65 -8.07 0.54 -4.98
N VAL A 66 -7.93 1.44 -5.97
CA VAL A 66 -7.88 2.89 -5.80
C VAL A 66 -9.20 3.51 -6.29
N PRO A 67 -10.24 3.59 -5.43
CA PRO A 67 -11.58 4.04 -5.80
C PRO A 67 -11.73 5.55 -5.93
N GLY A 68 -10.78 6.36 -5.48
CA GLY A 68 -10.89 7.82 -5.54
C GLY A 68 -9.55 8.50 -5.78
N ILE A 69 -9.55 9.46 -6.74
CA ILE A 69 -8.46 10.39 -7.01
C ILE A 69 -9.08 11.78 -7.03
N VAL A 70 -8.50 12.74 -6.31
CA VAL A 70 -9.03 14.10 -6.19
C VAL A 70 -7.93 15.11 -6.43
N PHE A 71 -8.06 15.89 -7.49
CA PHE A 71 -7.23 17.06 -7.75
C PHE A 71 -7.75 18.28 -6.97
N ASN A 72 -6.86 19.03 -6.35
CA ASN A 72 -7.22 20.34 -5.83
C ASN A 72 -7.60 21.26 -6.99
N GLN A 73 -8.70 22.04 -6.83
CA GLN A 73 -9.21 22.88 -7.89
C GLN A 73 -8.54 24.26 -7.98
N SER A 74 -7.61 24.57 -7.04
CA SER A 74 -6.99 25.87 -6.88
C SER A 74 -5.48 25.84 -6.92
N GLU A 75 -4.87 24.66 -6.73
CA GLU A 75 -3.41 24.48 -6.71
C GLU A 75 -3.02 23.32 -7.65
N PRO A 76 -2.22 23.60 -8.70
CA PRO A 76 -1.69 22.56 -9.57
C PRO A 76 -0.86 21.53 -8.79
N ASP A 77 -0.82 20.29 -9.29
CA ASP A 77 -0.06 19.17 -8.73
C ASP A 77 -0.39 18.76 -7.30
N LEU A 78 -1.36 19.41 -6.65
CA LEU A 78 -1.88 18.98 -5.36
C LEU A 78 -2.98 17.93 -5.59
N ILE A 79 -2.61 16.66 -5.48
CA ILE A 79 -3.47 15.52 -5.79
C ILE A 79 -3.50 14.58 -4.59
N TYR A 80 -4.67 14.03 -4.32
CA TYR A 80 -4.88 13.02 -3.29
C TYR A 80 -5.52 11.77 -3.91
N ALA A 81 -5.18 10.61 -3.34
CA ALA A 81 -5.82 9.34 -3.65
C ALA A 81 -6.29 8.66 -2.36
N ARG A 82 -7.32 7.84 -2.48
CA ARG A 82 -7.80 6.98 -1.41
C ARG A 82 -7.91 5.54 -1.87
N THR A 83 -7.67 4.63 -0.95
CA THR A 83 -7.81 3.20 -1.17
C THR A 83 -8.86 2.62 -0.23
N ASP A 84 -9.29 1.41 -0.50
CA ASP A 84 -10.37 0.78 0.29
C ASP A 84 -9.88 0.20 1.63
N ILE A 85 -8.59 -0.16 1.77
CA ILE A 85 -8.00 -0.69 3.00
C ILE A 85 -6.61 -0.11 3.35
N GLY A 86 -5.95 0.58 2.42
CA GLY A 86 -4.56 1.05 2.54
C GLY A 86 -4.38 2.53 2.89
N GLY A 87 -5.47 3.22 3.21
CA GLY A 87 -5.41 4.62 3.64
C GLY A 87 -5.57 5.64 2.52
N ALA A 88 -5.03 6.81 2.76
CA ALA A 88 -5.02 7.94 1.83
C ALA A 88 -3.58 8.32 1.48
N TYR A 89 -3.41 8.91 0.31
CA TYR A 89 -2.12 9.29 -0.24
C TYR A 89 -2.17 10.69 -0.81
N ARG A 90 -1.01 11.35 -0.84
CA ARG A 90 -0.81 12.62 -1.53
C ARG A 90 0.32 12.47 -2.55
N TRP A 91 0.10 12.98 -3.76
CA TRP A 91 1.11 13.03 -4.80
C TRP A 91 2.26 13.99 -4.43
N ASN A 92 3.48 13.57 -4.69
CA ASN A 92 4.66 14.40 -4.65
C ASN A 92 5.17 14.62 -6.09
N PRO A 93 4.99 15.80 -6.68
CA PRO A 93 5.42 16.04 -8.06
C PRO A 93 6.93 16.03 -8.26
N ASP A 94 7.72 16.31 -7.20
CA ASP A 94 9.18 16.36 -7.28
C ASP A 94 9.80 14.96 -7.45
N THR A 95 9.15 13.94 -6.89
CA THR A 95 9.62 12.54 -6.93
C THR A 95 8.73 11.64 -7.76
N GLU A 96 7.62 12.16 -8.30
CA GLU A 96 6.56 11.39 -8.99
C GLU A 96 6.09 10.16 -8.17
N ARG A 97 5.96 10.33 -6.84
CA ARG A 97 5.54 9.26 -5.91
C ARG A 97 4.40 9.71 -5.02
N TRP A 98 3.58 8.76 -4.62
CA TRP A 98 2.55 8.97 -3.61
C TRP A 98 3.13 8.84 -2.20
N ILE A 99 2.76 9.76 -1.33
CA ILE A 99 3.14 9.78 0.09
C ILE A 99 1.96 9.27 0.90
N PRO A 100 2.10 8.19 1.68
CA PRO A 100 1.05 7.71 2.56
C PRO A 100 0.76 8.72 3.68
N LEU A 101 -0.50 8.88 4.04
CA LEU A 101 -0.95 9.90 4.99
C LEU A 101 -1.51 9.32 6.30
N LEU A 102 -1.81 8.02 6.35
CA LEU A 102 -2.51 7.41 7.47
C LEU A 102 -1.70 6.31 8.19
N ASP A 103 -0.40 6.24 7.99
CA ASP A 103 0.49 5.24 8.62
C ASP A 103 0.51 5.35 10.16
N HIS A 104 0.08 6.49 10.71
CA HIS A 104 -0.10 6.71 12.15
C HIS A 104 -1.33 6.01 12.75
N VAL A 105 -2.21 5.44 11.93
CA VAL A 105 -3.38 4.69 12.42
C VAL A 105 -2.89 3.44 13.14
N GLY A 106 -3.27 3.32 14.40
CA GLY A 106 -2.83 2.22 15.26
C GLY A 106 -3.79 1.02 15.24
N TRP A 107 -3.36 -0.02 15.93
CA TRP A 107 -4.09 -1.28 16.05
C TRP A 107 -5.51 -1.13 16.61
N ASP A 108 -5.70 -0.27 17.61
CA ASP A 108 -7.01 -0.11 18.26
C ASP A 108 -8.03 0.57 17.33
N ASP A 109 -7.56 1.34 16.36
CA ASP A 109 -8.35 2.09 15.37
C ASP A 109 -8.15 1.57 13.94
N TRP A 110 -7.74 0.31 13.78
CA TRP A 110 -7.36 -0.26 12.48
C TRP A 110 -8.39 -0.03 11.36
N GLY A 111 -9.68 0.03 11.72
CA GLY A 111 -10.75 0.33 10.77
C GLY A 111 -10.59 1.70 10.07
N HIS A 112 -9.84 2.64 10.64
CA HIS A 112 -9.57 3.93 10.03
C HIS A 112 -8.56 3.90 8.86
N SER A 113 -8.04 2.72 8.49
CA SER A 113 -7.27 2.53 7.26
C SER A 113 -8.14 2.46 6.00
N GLY A 114 -9.43 2.12 6.10
CA GLY A 114 -10.37 2.19 4.99
C GLY A 114 -10.87 3.63 4.77
N VAL A 115 -10.75 4.15 3.53
CA VAL A 115 -11.14 5.53 3.23
C VAL A 115 -12.33 5.57 2.29
N VAL A 116 -13.48 5.98 2.84
CA VAL A 116 -14.76 6.08 2.10
C VAL A 116 -14.77 7.25 1.13
N SER A 117 -14.17 8.39 1.55
CA SER A 117 -14.14 9.61 0.76
C SER A 117 -13.01 10.53 1.22
N ILE A 118 -12.45 11.30 0.29
CA ILE A 118 -11.45 12.33 0.56
C ILE A 118 -11.89 13.65 -0.10
N ALA A 119 -11.63 14.77 0.56
CA ALA A 119 -11.89 16.09 0.00
C ALA A 119 -10.74 17.04 0.31
N THR A 120 -10.29 17.78 -0.69
CA THR A 120 -9.32 18.85 -0.56
C THR A 120 -10.03 20.21 -0.57
N ASP A 121 -9.51 21.18 0.18
CA ASP A 121 -10.12 22.48 0.33
C ASP A 121 -9.71 23.40 -0.84
N PRO A 122 -10.65 23.94 -1.62
CA PRO A 122 -10.33 24.81 -2.74
C PRO A 122 -10.00 26.26 -2.34
N VAL A 123 -10.15 26.62 -1.06
CA VAL A 123 -9.88 27.98 -0.55
C VAL A 123 -8.59 28.02 0.27
N ASP A 124 -8.35 26.99 1.08
CA ASP A 124 -7.15 26.80 1.90
C ASP A 124 -6.54 25.45 1.54
N THR A 125 -5.63 25.44 0.57
CA THR A 125 -5.07 24.22 -0.02
C THR A 125 -4.22 23.37 0.95
N ASP A 126 -3.87 23.89 2.13
CA ASP A 126 -3.25 23.12 3.19
C ASP A 126 -4.24 22.19 3.91
N ARG A 127 -5.56 22.38 3.71
CA ARG A 127 -6.59 21.56 4.32
C ARG A 127 -6.97 20.37 3.44
N VAL A 128 -7.07 19.22 4.08
CA VAL A 128 -7.61 17.99 3.50
C VAL A 128 -8.42 17.24 4.56
N TYR A 129 -9.45 16.56 4.09
CA TYR A 129 -10.41 15.83 4.93
C TYR A 129 -10.54 14.39 4.39
N ALA A 130 -10.58 13.40 5.30
CA ALA A 130 -10.82 12.01 4.96
C ALA A 130 -11.92 11.41 5.86
N ALA A 131 -12.91 10.80 5.24
CA ALA A 131 -13.92 10.00 5.91
C ALA A 131 -13.42 8.55 6.00
N VAL A 132 -13.17 8.05 7.20
CA VAL A 132 -12.47 6.79 7.44
C VAL A 132 -13.32 5.79 8.20
N GLY A 133 -13.19 4.50 7.87
CA GLY A 133 -13.86 3.34 8.43
C GLY A 133 -13.93 2.24 7.37
N THR A 134 -13.59 0.99 7.72
CA THR A 134 -13.43 -0.09 6.75
C THR A 134 -14.71 -0.87 6.49
N TYR A 135 -15.44 -1.25 7.55
CA TYR A 135 -16.67 -2.05 7.43
C TYR A 135 -17.82 -1.47 8.23
N THR A 136 -19.02 -1.53 7.65
CA THR A 136 -20.26 -1.08 8.32
C THR A 136 -20.88 -2.15 9.21
N ASN A 137 -20.43 -3.39 9.11
CA ASN A 137 -20.88 -4.54 9.91
C ASN A 137 -20.01 -4.79 11.15
N ASP A 138 -20.23 -5.92 11.84
CA ASP A 138 -19.52 -6.27 13.09
C ASP A 138 -18.06 -6.72 12.89
N TRP A 139 -17.56 -6.77 11.67
CA TRP A 139 -16.13 -7.06 11.41
C TRP A 139 -15.24 -5.90 11.89
N ASP A 140 -15.67 -4.66 11.72
CA ASP A 140 -14.99 -3.51 12.29
C ASP A 140 -15.59 -3.20 13.68
N PRO A 141 -14.79 -3.18 14.75
CA PRO A 141 -15.27 -2.84 16.09
C PRO A 141 -15.53 -1.34 16.27
N ASN A 142 -14.96 -0.50 15.39
CA ASN A 142 -14.93 0.94 15.54
C ASN A 142 -16.05 1.62 14.77
N ASN A 143 -16.46 2.80 15.22
CA ASN A 143 -17.23 3.72 14.38
C ASN A 143 -16.29 4.37 13.36
N GLY A 144 -16.87 4.93 12.31
CA GLY A 144 -16.15 5.77 11.37
C GLY A 144 -15.84 7.14 11.94
N ALA A 145 -14.94 7.86 11.30
CA ALA A 145 -14.55 9.21 11.68
C ALA A 145 -14.30 10.10 10.47
N ILE A 146 -14.33 11.42 10.71
CA ILE A 146 -13.77 12.40 9.79
C ILE A 146 -12.41 12.84 10.35
N LYS A 147 -11.35 12.53 9.60
CA LYS A 147 -10.02 13.06 9.84
C LYS A 147 -9.86 14.38 9.08
N ARG A 148 -9.28 15.38 9.73
CA ARG A 148 -9.01 16.69 9.12
C ARG A 148 -7.56 17.09 9.37
N SER A 149 -6.89 17.59 8.35
CA SER A 149 -5.54 18.12 8.38
C SER A 149 -5.54 19.58 7.95
N THR A 150 -4.56 20.34 8.43
CA THR A 150 -4.28 21.73 8.04
C THR A 150 -2.84 21.90 7.54
N ASP A 151 -2.19 20.79 7.19
CA ASP A 151 -0.82 20.71 6.75
C ASP A 151 -0.62 19.64 5.64
N ARG A 152 -1.65 19.50 4.78
CA ARG A 152 -1.65 18.57 3.62
C ARG A 152 -1.51 17.11 4.03
N GLY A 153 -2.08 16.72 5.16
CA GLY A 153 -2.09 15.35 5.65
C GLY A 153 -0.86 14.92 6.44
N ARG A 154 0.03 15.84 6.83
CA ARG A 154 1.16 15.50 7.70
C ARG A 154 0.73 15.21 9.12
N THR A 155 -0.25 15.94 9.62
CA THR A 155 -0.88 15.72 10.92
C THR A 155 -2.40 15.74 10.83
N TRP A 156 -3.06 15.01 11.71
CA TRP A 156 -4.50 14.83 11.65
C TRP A 156 -5.18 15.06 13.00
N GLN A 157 -6.38 15.62 12.93
CA GLN A 157 -7.34 15.69 14.02
C GLN A 157 -8.54 14.82 13.65
N THR A 158 -9.02 14.01 14.59
CA THR A 158 -10.10 13.06 14.36
C THR A 158 -11.40 13.54 15.02
N THR A 159 -12.51 13.47 14.29
CA THR A 159 -13.86 13.67 14.81
C THR A 159 -14.64 12.37 14.58
N GLU A 160 -14.93 11.66 15.67
CA GLU A 160 -15.70 10.42 15.65
C GLU A 160 -17.14 10.67 15.18
N LEU A 161 -17.63 9.75 14.32
CA LEU A 161 -19.04 9.71 13.93
C LEU A 161 -19.80 8.71 14.81
N PRO A 162 -21.13 8.89 15.00
CA PRO A 162 -21.91 7.97 15.82
C PRO A 162 -22.28 6.64 15.10
N PHE A 163 -21.72 6.37 13.94
CA PHE A 163 -21.96 5.20 13.09
C PHE A 163 -20.69 4.77 12.38
N LYS A 164 -20.72 3.57 11.81
CA LYS A 164 -19.63 2.97 11.05
C LYS A 164 -19.58 3.49 9.62
N LEU A 165 -18.40 3.44 9.00
CA LEU A 165 -18.19 3.73 7.58
C LEU A 165 -17.63 2.51 6.86
N GLY A 166 -17.77 2.46 5.53
CA GLY A 166 -17.52 1.30 4.71
C GLY A 166 -16.53 1.52 3.57
N GLY A 167 -15.28 1.83 3.89
CA GLY A 167 -14.20 1.97 2.91
C GLY A 167 -13.99 0.72 2.06
N ASN A 168 -14.30 -0.47 2.63
CA ASN A 168 -14.25 -1.75 1.93
C ASN A 168 -15.62 -2.44 1.83
N MET A 169 -16.70 -1.67 1.68
CA MET A 169 -18.06 -2.20 1.48
C MET A 169 -18.52 -2.00 0.03
N PRO A 170 -19.57 -2.71 -0.44
CA PRO A 170 -20.20 -2.42 -1.72
C PRO A 170 -20.62 -0.96 -1.84
N GLY A 171 -20.40 -0.36 -3.01
CA GLY A 171 -20.67 1.05 -3.25
C GLY A 171 -19.57 2.02 -2.78
N ARG A 172 -18.40 1.51 -2.34
CA ARG A 172 -17.26 2.33 -1.89
C ARG A 172 -16.62 3.20 -2.97
N GLY A 173 -16.82 2.86 -4.23
CA GLY A 173 -16.33 3.66 -5.36
C GLY A 173 -17.26 4.79 -5.77
N MET A 174 -18.52 4.79 -5.32
CA MET A 174 -19.43 5.91 -5.54
C MET A 174 -18.97 7.13 -4.74
N GLY A 175 -18.82 8.27 -5.41
CA GLY A 175 -18.30 9.41 -4.68
C GLY A 175 -17.89 10.60 -5.55
N GLU A 176 -17.29 11.61 -4.96
CA GLU A 176 -16.92 11.67 -3.53
C GLU A 176 -18.11 12.06 -2.64
N ARG A 177 -18.20 11.43 -1.47
CA ARG A 177 -19.27 11.64 -0.48
C ARG A 177 -19.03 12.84 0.42
N LEU A 178 -17.77 13.22 0.58
CA LEU A 178 -17.31 14.37 1.36
C LEU A 178 -16.98 15.51 0.42
N ALA A 179 -17.53 16.70 0.69
CA ALA A 179 -17.31 17.87 -0.15
C ALA A 179 -17.19 19.14 0.68
N VAL A 180 -16.24 20.00 0.30
CA VAL A 180 -16.03 21.34 0.89
C VAL A 180 -16.75 22.38 0.04
N ASP A 181 -17.46 23.31 0.67
CA ASP A 181 -18.11 24.41 -0.03
C ASP A 181 -17.01 25.32 -0.66
N PRO A 182 -17.01 25.49 -1.98
CA PRO A 182 -15.96 26.23 -2.68
C PRO A 182 -15.98 27.74 -2.43
N ASN A 183 -17.04 28.28 -1.85
CA ASN A 183 -17.15 29.71 -1.53
C ASN A 183 -16.97 30.00 -0.05
N ASP A 184 -17.34 29.03 0.83
CA ASP A 184 -17.18 29.13 2.29
C ASP A 184 -16.65 27.81 2.85
N ASN A 185 -15.35 27.66 2.88
CA ASN A 185 -14.68 26.42 3.27
C ASN A 185 -14.87 26.02 4.74
N SER A 186 -15.55 26.83 5.55
CA SER A 186 -16.00 26.39 6.87
C SER A 186 -17.15 25.38 6.78
N VAL A 187 -17.86 25.34 5.63
CA VAL A 187 -19.00 24.47 5.39
C VAL A 187 -18.57 23.21 4.62
N LEU A 188 -18.91 22.06 5.17
CA LEU A 188 -18.70 20.77 4.54
C LEU A 188 -19.98 19.94 4.60
N TYR A 189 -20.17 19.10 3.61
CA TYR A 189 -21.19 18.06 3.61
C TYR A 189 -20.58 16.68 3.49
N PHE A 190 -21.23 15.71 4.10
CA PHE A 190 -20.85 14.30 4.04
C PHE A 190 -22.08 13.42 3.83
N GLY A 191 -22.08 12.64 2.76
CA GLY A 191 -23.09 11.62 2.48
C GLY A 191 -22.77 10.31 3.21
N ALA A 192 -23.56 9.93 4.19
CA ALA A 192 -23.32 8.77 5.01
C ALA A 192 -23.94 7.50 4.41
N PRO A 193 -23.27 6.33 4.55
CA PRO A 193 -23.83 5.00 4.25
C PRO A 193 -24.85 4.57 5.31
N SER A 194 -25.35 3.35 5.21
CA SER A 194 -26.17 2.65 6.20
C SER A 194 -27.45 3.36 6.59
N GLY A 195 -27.95 4.26 5.72
CA GLY A 195 -29.19 5.01 5.97
C GLY A 195 -29.01 6.18 6.94
N HIS A 196 -27.77 6.60 7.23
CA HIS A 196 -27.48 7.74 8.13
C HIS A 196 -27.63 9.11 7.45
N GLY A 197 -28.05 9.16 6.17
CA GLY A 197 -28.43 10.39 5.47
C GLY A 197 -27.29 11.35 5.21
N LEU A 198 -27.61 12.65 5.16
CA LEU A 198 -26.67 13.72 4.87
C LEU A 198 -26.22 14.41 6.15
N TRP A 199 -24.95 14.70 6.28
CA TRP A 199 -24.33 15.37 7.42
C TRP A 199 -23.65 16.68 7.00
N LYS A 200 -23.64 17.66 7.88
CA LYS A 200 -23.08 18.99 7.64
C LYS A 200 -22.18 19.43 8.78
N SER A 201 -21.05 20.02 8.43
CA SER A 201 -20.20 20.82 9.31
C SER A 201 -20.28 22.30 8.93
N THR A 202 -20.05 23.21 9.87
CA THR A 202 -19.92 24.66 9.66
C THR A 202 -18.71 25.23 10.38
N ASP A 203 -17.74 24.39 10.73
CA ASP A 203 -16.57 24.73 11.49
C ASP A 203 -15.31 23.95 10.99
N HIS A 204 -15.17 23.84 9.68
CA HIS A 204 -14.07 23.11 9.01
C HIS A 204 -13.97 21.64 9.47
N GLY A 205 -15.11 20.94 9.60
CA GLY A 205 -15.16 19.53 9.97
C GLY A 205 -14.89 19.22 11.44
N ALA A 206 -14.83 20.24 12.31
CA ALA A 206 -14.59 20.01 13.73
C ALA A 206 -15.80 19.39 14.44
N THR A 207 -16.99 19.74 14.02
CA THR A 207 -18.26 19.12 14.49
C THR A 207 -19.19 18.83 13.32
N TRP A 208 -19.98 17.78 13.46
CA TRP A 208 -20.89 17.32 12.42
C TRP A 208 -22.29 17.13 12.98
N ASN A 209 -23.30 17.57 12.20
CA ASN A 209 -24.71 17.43 12.53
C ASN A 209 -25.46 16.83 11.36
N GLU A 210 -26.40 15.95 11.67
CA GLU A 210 -27.32 15.41 10.67
C GLU A 210 -28.20 16.52 10.07
N VAL A 211 -28.32 16.51 8.74
CA VAL A 211 -29.27 17.37 8.01
C VAL A 211 -30.64 16.71 8.05
N THR A 212 -31.36 16.89 9.17
CA THR A 212 -32.60 16.17 9.49
C THR A 212 -33.76 16.42 8.54
N ASN A 213 -33.70 17.48 7.73
CA ASN A 213 -34.66 17.80 6.68
C ASN A 213 -34.26 17.29 5.29
N PHE A 214 -33.13 16.56 5.17
CA PHE A 214 -32.78 15.85 3.93
C PHE A 214 -33.71 14.63 3.80
N PRO A 215 -34.47 14.49 2.69
CA PRO A 215 -35.62 13.59 2.71
C PRO A 215 -35.31 12.12 2.40
N ASN A 216 -34.11 11.79 1.91
CA ASN A 216 -33.80 10.44 1.45
C ASN A 216 -32.41 9.94 1.93
N PRO A 217 -32.37 9.05 2.92
CA PRO A 217 -31.09 8.48 3.38
C PRO A 217 -30.56 7.32 2.52
N GLY A 218 -31.18 7.04 1.36
CA GLY A 218 -30.91 5.87 0.52
C GLY A 218 -31.70 4.64 0.94
N ASN A 219 -31.83 3.70 0.00
CA ASN A 219 -32.58 2.46 0.21
C ASN A 219 -32.00 1.23 -0.50
N TYR A 220 -30.89 1.38 -1.21
CA TYR A 220 -30.30 0.33 -1.99
C TYR A 220 -29.25 -0.45 -1.18
N ALA A 221 -29.34 -1.77 -1.19
CA ALA A 221 -28.35 -2.73 -0.75
C ALA A 221 -28.09 -3.74 -1.87
N ALA A 222 -26.86 -4.23 -2.01
CA ALA A 222 -26.51 -5.19 -3.06
C ALA A 222 -27.28 -6.52 -2.92
N ASP A 223 -27.36 -7.05 -1.70
CA ASP A 223 -28.25 -8.15 -1.33
C ASP A 223 -28.99 -7.86 -0.02
N PRO A 224 -30.23 -7.36 -0.07
CA PRO A 224 -30.99 -7.08 1.14
C PRO A 224 -31.28 -8.29 2.03
N SER A 225 -31.03 -9.52 1.56
CA SER A 225 -31.20 -10.73 2.34
C SER A 225 -30.01 -11.08 3.23
N ASP A 226 -28.83 -10.46 2.97
CA ASP A 226 -27.59 -10.63 3.72
C ASP A 226 -27.55 -9.70 4.96
N VAL A 227 -28.52 -9.87 5.83
CA VAL A 227 -28.71 -8.97 7.00
C VAL A 227 -27.51 -9.01 7.94
N GLY A 228 -26.82 -7.87 8.06
CA GLY A 228 -25.60 -7.73 8.88
C GLY A 228 -24.34 -8.32 8.23
N GLY A 229 -24.43 -8.84 7.01
CA GLY A 229 -23.30 -9.29 6.21
C GLY A 229 -22.72 -8.20 5.32
N TYR A 230 -21.85 -8.60 4.41
CA TYR A 230 -21.08 -7.69 3.52
C TYR A 230 -21.98 -7.04 2.46
N GLN A 231 -22.98 -7.76 1.92
CA GLN A 231 -23.83 -7.32 0.81
C GLN A 231 -25.11 -6.59 1.27
N GLY A 232 -25.47 -6.72 2.56
CA GLY A 232 -26.79 -6.35 3.06
C GLY A 232 -26.94 -4.89 3.49
N ASP A 233 -25.89 -4.08 3.44
CA ASP A 233 -25.95 -2.72 3.95
C ASP A 233 -26.47 -1.70 2.93
N ASN A 234 -27.19 -0.70 3.42
CA ASN A 234 -27.68 0.42 2.62
C ASN A 234 -26.53 1.34 2.21
N GLN A 235 -26.33 1.52 0.91
CA GLN A 235 -25.23 2.31 0.38
C GLN A 235 -25.37 3.83 0.58
N GLY A 236 -26.53 4.32 0.95
CA GLY A 236 -26.77 5.65 1.52
C GLY A 236 -26.71 6.81 0.54
N VAL A 237 -26.19 7.94 1.02
CA VAL A 237 -25.92 9.14 0.22
C VAL A 237 -24.52 9.05 -0.35
N VAL A 238 -24.39 9.18 -1.70
CA VAL A 238 -23.21 8.68 -2.41
C VAL A 238 -22.29 9.74 -2.99
N TRP A 239 -22.79 10.96 -3.24
CA TRP A 239 -21.94 12.08 -3.62
C TRP A 239 -22.61 13.43 -3.30
N VAL A 240 -21.79 14.47 -3.15
CA VAL A 240 -22.21 15.87 -3.00
C VAL A 240 -21.38 16.74 -3.93
N THR A 241 -22.02 17.64 -4.67
CA THR A 241 -21.32 18.63 -5.52
C THR A 241 -22.01 19.99 -5.44
N PHE A 242 -21.27 21.05 -5.72
CA PHE A 242 -21.73 22.45 -5.61
C PHE A 242 -21.70 23.16 -6.96
N ASP A 243 -22.59 24.16 -7.11
CA ASP A 243 -22.43 25.20 -8.12
C ASP A 243 -21.74 26.42 -7.50
N PRO A 244 -20.41 26.58 -7.68
CA PRO A 244 -19.69 27.72 -7.10
C PRO A 244 -20.19 29.09 -7.63
N SER A 245 -20.85 29.13 -8.79
CA SER A 245 -21.36 30.37 -9.37
C SER A 245 -22.60 30.90 -8.64
N SER A 246 -23.23 30.07 -7.79
CA SER A 246 -24.48 30.43 -7.07
C SER A 246 -24.25 31.31 -5.84
N ALA A 247 -22.98 31.58 -5.46
CA ALA A 247 -22.63 32.50 -4.37
C ALA A 247 -21.33 33.26 -4.71
N SER A 248 -21.00 34.25 -3.87
CA SER A 248 -19.72 34.93 -3.93
C SER A 248 -18.75 34.36 -2.88
N PRO A 249 -17.43 34.44 -3.08
CA PRO A 249 -16.45 34.02 -2.08
C PRO A 249 -16.73 34.59 -0.69
N GLY A 250 -16.69 33.73 0.34
CA GLY A 250 -17.06 34.05 1.73
C GLY A 250 -18.55 33.97 2.02
N GLN A 251 -19.37 33.48 1.11
CA GLN A 251 -20.78 33.20 1.31
C GLN A 251 -21.08 31.73 1.02
N VAL A 252 -21.93 31.12 1.81
CA VAL A 252 -22.38 29.73 1.60
C VAL A 252 -22.93 29.56 0.19
N THR A 253 -22.46 28.57 -0.53
CA THR A 253 -22.94 28.18 -1.87
C THR A 253 -24.41 27.80 -1.80
N GLN A 254 -25.23 28.39 -2.67
CA GLN A 254 -26.70 28.23 -2.59
C GLN A 254 -27.16 26.96 -3.31
N ASP A 255 -26.58 26.65 -4.46
CA ASP A 255 -26.95 25.50 -5.26
C ASP A 255 -26.06 24.30 -4.94
N ILE A 256 -26.68 23.28 -4.37
CA ILE A 256 -26.00 22.04 -3.91
C ILE A 256 -26.76 20.86 -4.50
N TYR A 257 -26.04 19.91 -5.05
CA TYR A 257 -26.58 18.68 -5.61
C TYR A 257 -26.08 17.47 -4.83
N VAL A 258 -26.96 16.50 -4.61
CA VAL A 258 -26.71 15.31 -3.78
C VAL A 258 -27.22 14.07 -4.50
N GLY A 259 -26.36 13.07 -4.68
CA GLY A 259 -26.73 11.76 -5.18
C GLY A 259 -27.03 10.77 -4.06
N VAL A 260 -27.99 9.92 -4.30
CA VAL A 260 -28.47 8.94 -3.31
C VAL A 260 -28.56 7.56 -3.96
N ALA A 261 -28.18 6.51 -3.24
CA ALA A 261 -28.39 5.13 -3.64
C ALA A 261 -29.86 4.73 -3.51
N ASP A 262 -30.65 5.24 -4.44
CA ASP A 262 -32.08 4.97 -4.61
C ASP A 262 -32.41 5.05 -6.11
N LYS A 263 -32.80 3.94 -6.73
CA LYS A 263 -33.06 3.84 -8.18
C LYS A 263 -34.25 4.68 -8.66
N ASP A 264 -35.15 5.09 -7.77
CA ASP A 264 -36.35 5.87 -8.11
C ASP A 264 -36.20 7.35 -7.77
N ASN A 265 -35.34 7.68 -6.79
CA ASN A 265 -35.19 9.05 -6.26
C ASN A 265 -33.69 9.38 -6.08
N THR A 266 -32.99 9.44 -7.16
CA THR A 266 -31.56 9.39 -7.28
C THR A 266 -30.85 10.72 -6.95
N VAL A 267 -31.42 11.87 -7.34
CA VAL A 267 -30.76 13.19 -7.24
C VAL A 267 -31.64 14.22 -6.57
N TYR A 268 -31.03 14.91 -5.62
CA TYR A 268 -31.65 16.03 -4.88
C TYR A 268 -30.88 17.34 -5.09
N ARG A 269 -31.56 18.47 -4.93
CA ARG A 269 -30.98 19.80 -5.01
C ARG A 269 -31.43 20.65 -3.85
N SER A 270 -30.55 21.51 -3.36
CA SER A 270 -30.89 22.73 -2.60
C SER A 270 -30.58 23.95 -3.45
N THR A 271 -31.34 25.01 -3.31
CA THR A 271 -31.13 26.35 -3.93
C THR A 271 -31.02 27.44 -2.87
N ASP A 272 -30.87 27.08 -1.60
CA ASP A 272 -30.88 27.98 -0.46
C ASP A 272 -29.82 27.61 0.61
N GLY A 273 -28.64 27.08 0.13
CA GLY A 273 -27.50 26.74 0.97
C GLY A 273 -27.75 25.57 1.90
N GLY A 274 -28.64 24.65 1.49
CA GLY A 274 -28.98 23.45 2.26
C GLY A 274 -30.06 23.67 3.32
N ALA A 275 -30.80 24.82 3.27
CA ALA A 275 -31.91 25.05 4.17
C ALA A 275 -33.15 24.22 3.79
N THR A 276 -33.35 23.98 2.49
CA THR A 276 -34.39 23.07 1.98
C THR A 276 -33.82 22.16 0.87
N TRP A 277 -34.43 21.01 0.69
CA TRP A 277 -34.02 19.99 -0.29
C TRP A 277 -35.22 19.50 -1.07
N GLU A 278 -35.07 19.40 -2.38
CA GLU A 278 -36.11 18.89 -3.28
C GLU A 278 -35.48 17.80 -4.20
N ARG A 279 -36.30 16.80 -4.53
CA ARG A 279 -36.00 15.87 -5.59
C ARG A 279 -36.04 16.59 -6.93
N ILE A 280 -35.03 16.48 -7.78
CA ILE A 280 -35.06 17.14 -9.09
C ILE A 280 -36.13 16.48 -9.97
N PRO A 281 -37.12 17.23 -10.47
CA PRO A 281 -38.19 16.67 -11.31
C PRO A 281 -37.63 16.10 -12.61
N GLY A 282 -38.24 15.01 -13.10
CA GLY A 282 -37.91 14.43 -14.40
C GLY A 282 -36.53 13.70 -14.45
N GLN A 283 -35.86 13.55 -13.32
CA GLN A 283 -34.59 12.79 -13.23
C GLN A 283 -34.74 11.36 -13.72
N PRO A 284 -33.66 10.72 -14.25
CA PRO A 284 -33.65 9.31 -14.61
C PRO A 284 -34.02 8.42 -13.44
N THR A 285 -34.57 7.26 -13.72
CA THR A 285 -34.92 6.22 -12.74
C THR A 285 -34.51 4.86 -13.23
N GLY A 286 -34.38 3.88 -12.32
CA GLY A 286 -33.98 2.52 -12.65
C GLY A 286 -32.51 2.21 -12.31
N PHE A 287 -31.67 3.23 -12.18
CA PHE A 287 -30.24 3.12 -11.91
C PHE A 287 -29.82 3.93 -10.68
N LEU A 288 -28.63 3.61 -10.13
CA LEU A 288 -27.98 4.35 -9.08
C LEU A 288 -27.06 5.42 -9.66
N ALA A 289 -27.05 6.62 -9.10
CA ALA A 289 -26.09 7.66 -9.47
C ALA A 289 -24.71 7.33 -8.91
N GLN A 290 -23.81 6.81 -9.75
CA GLN A 290 -22.45 6.47 -9.35
C GLN A 290 -21.61 7.72 -9.04
N LYS A 291 -21.71 8.73 -9.91
CA LYS A 291 -20.97 9.97 -9.81
C LYS A 291 -21.76 11.13 -10.38
N GLY A 292 -21.65 12.29 -9.75
CA GLY A 292 -22.23 13.53 -10.23
C GLY A 292 -21.19 14.65 -10.26
N VAL A 293 -21.02 15.32 -11.41
CA VAL A 293 -20.06 16.40 -11.60
C VAL A 293 -20.75 17.63 -12.16
N PHE A 294 -20.54 18.79 -11.52
CA PHE A 294 -21.15 20.04 -11.94
C PHE A 294 -20.18 20.89 -12.78
N ASP A 295 -20.61 21.24 -13.98
CA ASP A 295 -19.99 22.22 -14.87
C ASP A 295 -20.56 23.60 -14.57
N HIS A 296 -19.84 24.39 -13.80
CA HIS A 296 -20.27 25.73 -13.40
C HIS A 296 -20.20 26.76 -14.54
N VAL A 297 -19.41 26.47 -15.58
CA VAL A 297 -19.26 27.36 -16.75
C VAL A 297 -20.51 27.34 -17.61
N ASN A 298 -21.05 26.13 -17.84
CA ASN A 298 -22.23 25.93 -18.69
C ASN A 298 -23.52 25.74 -17.86
N GLY A 299 -23.45 25.63 -16.51
CA GLY A 299 -24.59 25.38 -15.63
C GLY A 299 -25.19 23.98 -15.82
N LEU A 300 -24.36 22.97 -16.01
CA LEU A 300 -24.78 21.60 -16.33
C LEU A 300 -24.33 20.63 -15.24
N LEU A 301 -25.24 19.78 -14.78
CA LEU A 301 -24.89 18.62 -13.94
C LEU A 301 -24.84 17.39 -14.86
N TYR A 302 -23.72 16.69 -14.85
CA TYR A 302 -23.56 15.39 -15.47
C TYR A 302 -23.64 14.29 -14.41
N ILE A 303 -24.33 13.19 -14.71
CA ILE A 303 -24.36 12.01 -13.86
C ILE A 303 -24.07 10.75 -14.66
N ALA A 304 -23.22 9.89 -14.10
CA ALA A 304 -23.02 8.52 -14.55
C ALA A 304 -23.83 7.59 -13.64
N THR A 305 -24.47 6.58 -14.22
CA THR A 305 -25.36 5.67 -13.48
C THR A 305 -25.03 4.21 -13.77
N SER A 306 -25.40 3.34 -12.82
CA SER A 306 -25.29 1.88 -12.97
C SER A 306 -26.45 1.16 -12.27
N ASP A 307 -26.71 -0.06 -12.71
CA ASP A 307 -27.69 -0.94 -12.10
C ASP A 307 -27.28 -1.46 -10.69
N THR A 308 -26.00 -1.32 -10.33
CA THR A 308 -25.46 -1.72 -9.01
C THR A 308 -24.51 -0.66 -8.46
N GLY A 309 -24.11 -0.79 -7.19
CA GLY A 309 -23.14 0.12 -6.57
C GLY A 309 -21.66 -0.19 -6.87
N GLY A 310 -21.37 -1.33 -7.45
CA GLY A 310 -20.01 -1.80 -7.70
C GLY A 310 -19.22 -2.15 -6.42
N PRO A 311 -17.92 -2.42 -6.56
CA PRO A 311 -17.08 -2.27 -7.75
C PRO A 311 -17.03 -3.50 -8.66
N TYR A 312 -17.55 -4.66 -8.26
CA TYR A 312 -17.39 -5.93 -8.98
C TYR A 312 -18.45 -6.18 -10.04
N ASP A 313 -19.50 -5.41 -10.07
CA ASP A 313 -20.68 -5.57 -10.89
C ASP A 313 -21.12 -4.22 -11.47
N GLY A 314 -22.12 -4.22 -12.36
CA GLY A 314 -22.58 -3.04 -13.03
C GLY A 314 -22.62 -3.26 -14.54
N SER A 315 -23.70 -3.93 -14.99
CA SER A 315 -23.85 -4.37 -16.37
C SER A 315 -24.72 -3.47 -17.22
N ASP A 316 -25.44 -2.50 -16.62
CA ASP A 316 -26.37 -1.61 -17.31
C ASP A 316 -26.40 -0.24 -16.62
N GLY A 317 -26.55 0.82 -17.41
CA GLY A 317 -26.56 2.18 -16.91
C GLY A 317 -26.69 3.23 -18.01
N GLU A 318 -26.80 4.46 -17.60
CA GLU A 318 -27.01 5.61 -18.48
C GLU A 318 -26.12 6.77 -18.06
N VAL A 319 -25.88 7.70 -18.99
CA VAL A 319 -25.22 8.98 -18.73
C VAL A 319 -26.18 10.11 -19.04
N TRP A 320 -26.39 10.98 -18.05
CA TRP A 320 -27.36 12.04 -18.17
C TRP A 320 -26.76 13.42 -17.94
N ARG A 321 -27.34 14.42 -18.62
CA ARG A 321 -27.03 15.83 -18.43
C ARG A 321 -28.28 16.59 -18.02
N TYR A 322 -28.18 17.31 -16.91
CA TYR A 322 -29.20 18.22 -16.40
C TYR A 322 -28.81 19.67 -16.61
N ASP A 323 -29.68 20.45 -17.24
CA ASP A 323 -29.50 21.90 -17.40
C ASP A 323 -30.19 22.61 -16.21
N ALA A 324 -29.38 23.23 -15.35
CA ALA A 324 -29.83 23.86 -14.11
C ALA A 324 -30.70 25.09 -14.37
N ALA A 325 -30.54 25.77 -15.51
CA ALA A 325 -31.29 26.97 -15.86
C ALA A 325 -32.67 26.64 -16.41
N THR A 326 -32.81 25.56 -17.16
CA THR A 326 -34.06 25.14 -17.80
C THR A 326 -34.81 24.03 -17.06
N GLY A 327 -34.12 23.30 -16.20
CA GLY A 327 -34.60 22.09 -15.53
C GLY A 327 -34.77 20.88 -16.44
N ALA A 328 -34.13 20.90 -17.61
CA ALA A 328 -34.22 19.83 -18.60
C ALA A 328 -33.19 18.74 -18.40
N TRP A 329 -33.60 17.48 -18.47
CA TRP A 329 -32.75 16.32 -18.54
C TRP A 329 -32.55 15.90 -20.01
N THR A 330 -31.33 15.53 -20.36
CA THR A 330 -30.97 15.00 -21.66
C THR A 330 -30.17 13.70 -21.44
N ASP A 331 -30.66 12.64 -22.04
CA ASP A 331 -29.91 11.39 -22.16
C ASP A 331 -28.76 11.60 -23.16
N ILE A 332 -27.53 11.39 -22.67
CA ILE A 332 -26.30 11.51 -23.45
C ILE A 332 -25.49 10.21 -23.43
N THR A 333 -26.12 9.10 -23.08
CA THR A 333 -25.49 7.78 -23.01
C THR A 333 -24.74 7.45 -24.29
N PRO A 334 -23.45 7.08 -24.22
CA PRO A 334 -22.67 6.67 -25.37
C PRO A 334 -23.29 5.42 -26.02
N ALA A 335 -23.59 5.49 -27.33
CA ALA A 335 -24.04 4.30 -28.04
C ALA A 335 -22.89 3.33 -28.28
N ASP A 336 -23.12 2.05 -28.02
CA ASP A 336 -22.15 1.00 -28.37
C ASP A 336 -22.62 0.20 -29.58
N PRO A 337 -21.95 0.33 -30.76
CA PRO A 337 -22.29 -0.40 -31.96
C PRO A 337 -21.97 -1.90 -31.88
N ASP A 338 -21.16 -2.33 -30.91
CA ASP A 338 -20.79 -3.73 -30.69
C ASP A 338 -21.79 -4.48 -29.81
N GLY A 339 -22.74 -3.72 -29.21
CA GLY A 339 -23.87 -4.29 -28.46
C GLY A 339 -23.55 -4.73 -27.06
N PHE A 340 -22.49 -4.19 -26.43
CA PHE A 340 -22.26 -4.33 -25.01
C PHE A 340 -23.19 -3.42 -24.21
N GLU A 341 -23.59 -3.88 -23.05
CA GLU A 341 -24.27 -3.10 -22.04
C GLU A 341 -23.29 -2.78 -20.92
N TYR A 342 -23.37 -1.58 -20.34
CA TYR A 342 -22.42 -1.09 -19.33
C TYR A 342 -23.14 -0.36 -18.22
N GLY A 343 -22.69 -0.54 -16.97
CA GLY A 343 -22.81 0.47 -15.94
C GLY A 343 -21.69 1.51 -16.14
N PHE A 344 -21.95 2.77 -15.83
CA PHE A 344 -20.99 3.85 -15.92
C PHE A 344 -20.61 4.35 -14.53
N SER A 345 -19.31 4.52 -14.26
CA SER A 345 -18.82 4.95 -12.94
C SER A 345 -17.87 6.15 -13.00
N GLY A 346 -16.75 6.05 -13.69
CA GLY A 346 -15.83 7.17 -13.86
C GLY A 346 -16.46 8.24 -14.75
N LEU A 347 -16.53 9.49 -14.24
CA LEU A 347 -17.07 10.64 -14.97
C LEU A 347 -16.25 11.87 -14.61
N THR A 348 -15.71 12.57 -15.61
CA THR A 348 -14.91 13.77 -15.40
C THR A 348 -15.20 14.83 -16.46
N ILE A 349 -14.88 16.09 -16.14
CA ILE A 349 -14.98 17.24 -17.03
C ILE A 349 -13.60 17.86 -17.17
N ASP A 350 -13.19 18.17 -18.37
CA ASP A 350 -12.03 19.00 -18.62
C ASP A 350 -12.33 20.46 -18.19
N ARG A 351 -11.71 20.90 -17.10
CA ARG A 351 -11.95 22.24 -16.55
C ARG A 351 -11.37 23.36 -17.41
N GLN A 352 -10.37 23.05 -18.25
CA GLN A 352 -9.79 23.98 -19.22
C GLN A 352 -10.68 24.10 -20.46
N ASN A 353 -11.45 23.04 -20.77
CA ASN A 353 -12.36 22.99 -21.91
C ASN A 353 -13.67 22.28 -21.48
N PRO A 354 -14.61 22.97 -20.80
CA PRO A 354 -15.80 22.36 -20.18
C PRO A 354 -16.80 21.72 -21.17
N ASP A 355 -16.61 21.88 -22.47
CA ASP A 355 -17.35 21.14 -23.48
C ASP A 355 -16.90 19.68 -23.59
N THR A 356 -15.74 19.37 -23.00
CA THR A 356 -15.13 18.04 -23.01
C THR A 356 -15.48 17.30 -21.72
N ILE A 357 -16.03 16.10 -21.89
CA ILE A 357 -16.35 15.18 -20.79
C ILE A 357 -15.90 13.77 -21.16
N MET A 358 -15.57 12.98 -20.14
CA MET A 358 -15.25 11.57 -20.31
C MET A 358 -16.04 10.69 -19.35
N VAL A 359 -16.38 9.50 -19.79
CA VAL A 359 -17.04 8.47 -18.96
C VAL A 359 -16.37 7.11 -19.19
N VAL A 360 -16.44 6.26 -18.16
CA VAL A 360 -15.82 4.94 -18.17
C VAL A 360 -16.86 3.89 -17.79
N SER A 361 -16.80 2.71 -18.43
CA SER A 361 -17.58 1.56 -17.98
C SER A 361 -17.18 1.16 -16.55
N GLN A 362 -18.16 0.89 -15.69
CA GLN A 362 -17.93 0.54 -14.29
C GLN A 362 -17.09 -0.72 -14.17
N ILE A 363 -17.50 -1.75 -14.90
CA ILE A 363 -16.76 -2.99 -15.03
C ILE A 363 -17.07 -3.62 -16.39
N LEU A 364 -16.03 -4.01 -17.09
CA LEU A 364 -16.12 -4.84 -18.28
C LEU A 364 -14.90 -5.75 -18.31
N TRP A 365 -15.08 -6.96 -17.82
CA TRP A 365 -13.98 -7.93 -17.74
C TRP A 365 -13.50 -8.40 -19.11
N TRP A 366 -14.39 -8.47 -20.07
CA TRP A 366 -14.07 -8.95 -21.40
C TRP A 366 -14.69 -8.06 -22.50
N PRO A 367 -13.90 -7.61 -23.48
CA PRO A 367 -12.46 -7.83 -23.61
C PRO A 367 -11.64 -6.91 -22.71
N ASP A 368 -12.13 -5.72 -22.32
CA ASP A 368 -11.47 -4.71 -21.51
C ASP A 368 -12.44 -3.56 -21.18
N ILE A 369 -12.13 -2.73 -20.19
CA ILE A 369 -12.96 -1.54 -19.92
C ILE A 369 -13.05 -0.67 -21.17
N GLN A 370 -14.15 0.07 -21.27
CA GLN A 370 -14.36 1.05 -22.32
C GLN A 370 -14.34 2.46 -21.73
N VAL A 371 -13.63 3.36 -22.40
CA VAL A 371 -13.59 4.79 -22.09
C VAL A 371 -14.14 5.55 -23.28
N TRP A 372 -15.02 6.51 -23.01
CA TRP A 372 -15.60 7.41 -24.01
C TRP A 372 -15.19 8.85 -23.74
N ARG A 373 -14.89 9.57 -24.82
CA ARG A 373 -14.59 10.99 -24.80
C ARG A 373 -15.53 11.74 -25.73
N SER A 374 -16.09 12.84 -25.24
CA SER A 374 -16.91 13.80 -25.98
C SER A 374 -16.31 15.18 -25.85
N THR A 375 -16.27 15.96 -26.93
CA THR A 375 -15.83 17.37 -26.96
C THR A 375 -17.01 18.33 -27.25
N ASP A 376 -18.24 17.83 -27.12
CA ASP A 376 -19.47 18.58 -27.44
C ASP A 376 -20.58 18.33 -26.40
N ARG A 377 -20.18 18.19 -25.12
CA ARG A 377 -21.08 18.00 -23.95
C ARG A 377 -21.94 16.75 -24.06
N GLY A 378 -21.39 15.67 -24.60
CA GLY A 378 -22.07 14.39 -24.72
C GLY A 378 -22.99 14.26 -25.93
N ALA A 379 -22.96 15.22 -26.89
CA ALA A 379 -23.75 15.11 -28.11
C ALA A 379 -23.19 14.03 -29.07
N THR A 380 -21.86 13.88 -29.11
CA THR A 380 -21.17 12.79 -29.82
C THR A 380 -20.05 12.21 -28.97
N TRP A 381 -19.73 10.95 -29.22
CA TRP A 381 -18.74 10.21 -28.44
C TRP A 381 -17.74 9.46 -29.34
N SER A 382 -16.50 9.39 -28.93
CA SER A 382 -15.47 8.50 -29.45
C SER A 382 -15.03 7.52 -28.37
N ARG A 383 -14.54 6.33 -28.78
CA ARG A 383 -14.15 5.24 -27.88
C ARG A 383 -12.63 5.07 -27.86
N ILE A 384 -12.08 4.64 -26.70
CA ILE A 384 -10.64 4.37 -26.55
C ILE A 384 -10.19 3.17 -27.39
N TRP A 385 -11.08 2.22 -27.65
CA TRP A 385 -10.88 1.11 -28.57
C TRP A 385 -12.16 0.74 -29.32
N GLU A 386 -12.02 0.12 -30.48
CA GLU A 386 -13.12 -0.32 -31.36
C GLU A 386 -12.78 -1.64 -32.00
N PHE A 387 -13.77 -2.51 -32.29
CA PHE A 387 -13.53 -3.67 -33.12
C PHE A 387 -13.29 -3.27 -34.58
N SER A 388 -12.15 -3.70 -35.10
CA SER A 388 -11.79 -3.56 -36.53
C SER A 388 -12.10 -4.83 -37.37
N GLY A 389 -12.93 -5.70 -36.81
CA GLY A 389 -13.29 -7.02 -37.28
C GLY A 389 -12.85 -8.11 -36.30
N TYR A 390 -13.83 -8.64 -35.52
CA TYR A 390 -13.60 -9.63 -34.48
C TYR A 390 -12.62 -10.75 -34.93
N PRO A 391 -11.61 -11.13 -34.13
CA PRO A 391 -11.36 -10.66 -32.75
C PRO A 391 -10.44 -9.41 -32.64
N ASN A 392 -10.11 -8.73 -33.72
CA ASN A 392 -9.14 -7.64 -33.70
C ASN A 392 -9.78 -6.35 -33.19
N ARG A 393 -9.04 -5.58 -32.38
CA ARG A 393 -9.37 -4.24 -31.93
C ARG A 393 -8.42 -3.21 -32.54
N THR A 394 -8.92 -2.01 -32.82
CA THR A 394 -8.11 -0.82 -33.03
C THR A 394 -8.05 -0.08 -31.70
N LEU A 395 -6.87 0.12 -31.16
CA LEU A 395 -6.61 0.84 -29.91
C LEU A 395 -6.20 2.27 -30.24
N ARG A 396 -6.70 3.23 -29.46
CA ARG A 396 -6.26 4.64 -29.48
C ARG A 396 -5.22 4.91 -28.41
N TYR A 397 -4.69 3.88 -27.77
CA TYR A 397 -3.70 3.99 -26.71
C TYR A 397 -2.59 2.96 -26.90
N ASP A 398 -1.48 3.24 -26.31
CA ASP A 398 -0.48 2.25 -25.89
C ASP A 398 -0.34 2.24 -24.38
N HIS A 399 0.28 1.19 -23.86
CA HIS A 399 0.28 0.94 -22.43
C HIS A 399 1.69 0.58 -21.96
N ASP A 400 2.32 1.49 -21.22
CA ASP A 400 3.63 1.29 -20.62
C ASP A 400 3.47 0.85 -19.14
N ILE A 401 3.82 -0.40 -18.86
CA ILE A 401 3.85 -0.95 -17.51
C ILE A 401 5.27 -1.16 -16.98
N SER A 402 6.27 -0.53 -17.57
CA SER A 402 7.67 -0.65 -17.11
C SER A 402 7.83 -0.26 -15.64
N GLY A 403 6.97 0.60 -15.09
CA GLY A 403 6.93 0.96 -13.67
C GLY A 403 6.37 -0.12 -12.73
N ALA A 404 5.69 -1.16 -13.26
CA ALA A 404 5.19 -2.32 -12.52
C ALA A 404 4.94 -3.48 -13.50
N PRO A 405 6.01 -4.19 -13.94
CA PRO A 405 5.92 -5.17 -15.03
C PRO A 405 4.97 -6.33 -14.72
N TRP A 406 4.81 -6.70 -13.45
CA TRP A 406 3.91 -7.75 -12.99
C TRP A 406 2.43 -7.51 -13.36
N LEU A 407 2.03 -6.27 -13.69
CA LEU A 407 0.67 -5.94 -14.16
C LEU A 407 0.30 -6.62 -15.48
N HIS A 408 1.24 -7.28 -16.10
CA HIS A 408 0.98 -8.23 -17.18
C HIS A 408 0.21 -9.49 -16.71
N PHE A 409 0.16 -9.73 -15.39
CA PHE A 409 -0.54 -10.89 -14.77
C PHE A 409 -0.14 -12.24 -15.38
N ASN A 410 1.08 -12.34 -15.93
CA ASN A 410 1.58 -13.51 -16.65
C ASN A 410 0.66 -13.97 -17.81
N ASN A 411 -0.20 -13.08 -18.29
CA ASN A 411 -1.16 -13.38 -19.35
C ASN A 411 -0.62 -12.96 -20.72
N PRO A 412 -0.53 -13.87 -21.71
CA PRO A 412 -0.25 -13.49 -23.08
C PRO A 412 -1.47 -12.82 -23.72
N ASP A 413 -1.23 -12.02 -24.76
CA ASP A 413 -2.30 -11.52 -25.62
C ASP A 413 -3.14 -12.67 -26.18
N ARG A 414 -4.46 -12.55 -26.02
CA ARG A 414 -5.46 -13.50 -26.53
C ARG A 414 -6.60 -12.71 -27.20
N PRO A 415 -6.43 -12.21 -28.42
CA PRO A 415 -7.44 -11.36 -29.04
C PRO A 415 -8.87 -11.89 -28.88
N PRO A 416 -9.85 -11.05 -28.47
CA PRO A 416 -9.76 -9.59 -28.43
C PRO A 416 -9.12 -8.99 -27.17
N GLU A 417 -8.75 -9.80 -26.17
CA GLU A 417 -8.03 -9.29 -25.00
C GLU A 417 -6.57 -8.98 -25.33
N VAL A 418 -6.07 -7.88 -24.81
CA VAL A 418 -4.65 -7.53 -24.79
C VAL A 418 -4.16 -7.48 -23.36
N SER A 419 -2.89 -7.79 -23.15
CA SER A 419 -2.26 -7.73 -21.84
C SER A 419 -1.11 -6.71 -21.88
N PRO A 420 -1.02 -5.80 -20.90
CA PRO A 420 -1.94 -5.61 -19.76
C PRO A 420 -3.30 -5.08 -20.19
N LYS A 421 -4.31 -5.31 -19.36
CA LYS A 421 -5.64 -4.70 -19.54
C LYS A 421 -5.57 -3.20 -19.24
N LEU A 422 -6.41 -2.43 -19.92
CA LEU A 422 -6.62 -1.01 -19.64
C LEU A 422 -7.15 -0.81 -18.20
N GLY A 423 -7.92 -1.75 -17.68
CA GLY A 423 -8.31 -1.79 -16.29
C GLY A 423 -9.58 -2.60 -16.02
N TRP A 424 -10.00 -2.55 -14.75
CA TRP A 424 -11.27 -3.05 -14.23
C TRP A 424 -11.57 -2.33 -12.91
N MET A 425 -12.83 -2.27 -12.51
CA MET A 425 -13.27 -1.50 -11.33
C MET A 425 -12.82 -0.03 -11.40
N THR A 426 -12.96 0.60 -12.57
CA THR A 426 -12.48 1.96 -12.79
C THR A 426 -13.55 2.96 -12.38
N GLN A 427 -13.50 3.41 -11.13
CA GLN A 427 -14.44 4.38 -10.55
C GLN A 427 -13.81 5.76 -10.36
N ALA A 428 -12.50 5.83 -10.05
CA ALA A 428 -11.71 7.04 -10.12
C ALA A 428 -11.21 7.27 -11.54
N PHE A 429 -11.64 8.35 -12.17
CA PHE A 429 -11.16 8.77 -13.49
C PHE A 429 -11.26 10.30 -13.56
N GLU A 430 -10.11 10.99 -13.55
CA GLU A 430 -10.06 12.45 -13.41
C GLU A 430 -9.07 13.10 -14.37
N ILE A 431 -9.54 14.10 -15.12
CA ILE A 431 -8.68 15.00 -15.88
C ILE A 431 -8.16 16.09 -14.93
N ASP A 432 -6.88 16.42 -15.02
CA ASP A 432 -6.28 17.50 -14.25
C ASP A 432 -6.99 18.84 -14.57
N PRO A 433 -7.49 19.56 -13.55
CA PRO A 433 -8.17 20.84 -13.77
C PRO A 433 -7.29 21.94 -14.36
N PHE A 434 -5.98 21.77 -14.38
CA PHE A 434 -5.00 22.73 -14.90
C PHE A 434 -4.34 22.29 -16.22
N ASP A 435 -4.47 21.00 -16.58
CA ASP A 435 -3.84 20.42 -17.77
C ASP A 435 -4.77 19.40 -18.44
N SER A 436 -5.32 19.76 -19.60
CA SER A 436 -6.21 18.89 -20.39
C SER A 436 -5.52 17.62 -20.93
N ASP A 437 -4.19 17.59 -20.96
CA ASP A 437 -3.40 16.45 -21.40
C ASP A 437 -3.19 15.40 -20.30
N ARG A 438 -3.31 15.82 -19.04
CA ARG A 438 -3.08 14.95 -17.90
C ARG A 438 -4.38 14.30 -17.41
N VAL A 439 -4.37 12.98 -17.31
CA VAL A 439 -5.44 12.19 -16.70
C VAL A 439 -4.84 11.16 -15.77
N LEU A 440 -5.50 10.93 -14.62
CA LEU A 440 -5.21 9.81 -13.72
C LEU A 440 -6.46 8.97 -13.53
N TYR A 441 -6.29 7.65 -13.43
CA TYR A 441 -7.39 6.77 -13.08
C TYR A 441 -6.95 5.58 -12.24
N GLY A 442 -7.80 5.21 -11.28
CA GLY A 442 -7.61 4.06 -10.40
C GLY A 442 -8.27 2.81 -10.96
N THR A 443 -7.65 1.67 -10.71
CA THR A 443 -8.16 0.35 -11.10
C THR A 443 -8.17 -0.59 -9.89
N GLY A 444 -8.58 -1.84 -10.09
CA GLY A 444 -8.52 -2.87 -9.06
C GLY A 444 -7.11 -3.35 -8.71
N ALA A 445 -6.06 -2.82 -9.35
CA ALA A 445 -4.68 -3.23 -9.10
C ALA A 445 -3.68 -2.09 -9.02
N THR A 446 -3.99 -0.91 -9.57
CA THR A 446 -3.00 0.16 -9.67
C THR A 446 -3.63 1.50 -10.08
N VAL A 447 -2.82 2.54 -10.16
CA VAL A 447 -3.14 3.83 -10.79
C VAL A 447 -2.41 3.92 -12.11
N TYR A 448 -3.14 4.27 -13.15
CA TYR A 448 -2.61 4.63 -14.46
C TYR A 448 -2.84 6.11 -14.77
N GLY A 449 -2.11 6.63 -15.73
CA GLY A 449 -2.30 8.00 -16.19
C GLY A 449 -1.68 8.24 -17.56
N SER A 450 -2.01 9.41 -18.12
CA SER A 450 -1.44 9.91 -19.38
C SER A 450 -1.14 11.39 -19.24
N ASP A 451 -0.17 11.89 -20.01
CA ASP A 451 0.19 13.31 -20.11
C ASP A 451 0.03 13.81 -21.56
N ASN A 452 -0.72 13.11 -22.42
CA ASN A 452 -1.02 13.51 -23.80
C ASN A 452 -2.46 13.16 -24.22
N LEU A 453 -3.40 13.29 -23.30
CA LEU A 453 -4.80 12.87 -23.50
C LEU A 453 -5.45 13.55 -24.71
N THR A 454 -5.13 14.82 -25.01
CA THR A 454 -5.74 15.58 -26.11
C THR A 454 -5.29 15.12 -27.49
N ASP A 455 -4.22 14.31 -27.61
CA ASP A 455 -3.86 13.63 -28.86
C ASP A 455 -5.00 12.76 -29.42
N TRP A 456 -5.86 12.25 -28.52
CA TRP A 456 -7.09 11.56 -28.90
C TRP A 456 -7.95 12.36 -29.88
N ASP A 457 -8.13 13.67 -29.65
CA ASP A 457 -9.02 14.54 -30.46
C ASP A 457 -8.47 14.74 -31.87
N SER A 458 -7.16 14.63 -32.06
CA SER A 458 -6.49 14.70 -33.37
C SER A 458 -6.36 13.34 -34.06
N GLY A 459 -6.81 12.23 -33.41
CA GLY A 459 -6.64 10.85 -33.88
C GLY A 459 -5.26 10.28 -33.60
N GLY A 460 -4.49 10.88 -32.69
CA GLY A 460 -3.23 10.36 -32.18
C GLY A 460 -3.42 9.23 -31.18
N THR A 461 -2.31 8.73 -30.65
CA THR A 461 -2.26 7.66 -29.65
C THR A 461 -2.08 8.26 -28.25
N VAL A 462 -2.91 7.87 -27.31
CA VAL A 462 -2.77 8.22 -25.88
C VAL A 462 -1.76 7.29 -25.24
N HIS A 463 -0.73 7.84 -24.62
CA HIS A 463 0.31 7.08 -23.93
C HIS A 463 -0.06 6.90 -22.45
N ILE A 464 -0.47 5.68 -22.09
CA ILE A 464 -0.89 5.35 -20.72
C ILE A 464 0.27 4.66 -20.01
N LYS A 465 0.59 5.11 -18.80
CA LYS A 465 1.67 4.56 -17.97
C LYS A 465 1.24 4.36 -16.53
N VAL A 466 1.99 3.54 -15.80
CA VAL A 466 1.81 3.34 -14.36
C VAL A 466 2.13 4.64 -13.61
N ARG A 467 1.24 5.01 -12.68
CA ARG A 467 1.33 6.21 -11.84
C ARG A 467 1.06 5.89 -10.36
N ALA A 468 1.40 4.67 -9.92
CA ALA A 468 1.13 4.18 -8.57
C ALA A 468 2.38 4.16 -7.67
N GLN A 469 3.53 4.64 -8.11
CA GLN A 469 4.77 4.64 -7.32
C GLN A 469 4.52 5.23 -5.91
N GLY A 470 4.80 4.45 -4.86
CA GLY A 470 4.55 4.80 -3.46
C GLY A 470 3.16 4.40 -2.94
N ILE A 471 2.25 3.91 -3.79
CA ILE A 471 1.06 3.19 -3.35
C ILE A 471 1.43 1.71 -3.23
N GLU A 472 1.36 1.18 -2.00
CA GLU A 472 1.58 -0.22 -1.70
C GLU A 472 0.33 -0.73 -1.00
N GLU A 473 -0.64 -1.22 -1.78
CA GLU A 473 -1.94 -1.62 -1.26
C GLU A 473 -2.16 -3.12 -1.43
N THR A 474 -1.50 -3.93 -0.59
CA THR A 474 -1.72 -5.37 -0.53
C THR A 474 -2.11 -5.84 0.86
N ALA A 475 -2.96 -6.89 0.92
CA ALA A 475 -3.30 -7.60 2.14
C ALA A 475 -2.32 -8.77 2.31
N VAL A 476 -1.29 -8.57 3.12
CA VAL A 476 -0.25 -9.59 3.34
C VAL A 476 -0.81 -10.74 4.18
N GLN A 477 -0.58 -11.98 3.73
CA GLN A 477 -1.04 -13.20 4.38
C GLN A 477 0.09 -13.93 5.12
N ASP A 478 1.27 -14.00 4.48
CA ASP A 478 2.46 -14.65 5.04
C ASP A 478 3.74 -14.07 4.42
N LEU A 479 4.87 -14.23 5.10
CA LEU A 479 6.18 -13.76 4.67
C LEU A 479 7.24 -14.81 4.98
N ALA A 480 8.17 -15.02 4.06
CA ALA A 480 9.35 -15.85 4.27
C ALA A 480 10.61 -15.11 3.81
N ALA A 481 11.62 -15.04 4.68
CA ALA A 481 12.94 -14.49 4.39
C ALA A 481 13.96 -15.63 4.44
N PRO A 482 14.22 -16.31 3.32
CA PRO A 482 15.17 -17.42 3.29
C PRO A 482 16.61 -16.87 3.28
N PRO A 483 17.57 -17.51 3.96
CA PRO A 483 18.96 -17.06 3.93
C PRO A 483 19.57 -17.23 2.53
N GLY A 484 20.27 -16.22 2.03
CA GLY A 484 20.99 -16.27 0.77
C GLY A 484 20.49 -15.30 -0.30
N ALA A 485 20.25 -15.75 -1.55
CA ALA A 485 20.06 -14.90 -2.71
C ALA A 485 18.64 -14.25 -2.84
N THR A 486 17.64 -14.81 -2.20
CA THR A 486 16.26 -14.26 -2.21
C THR A 486 16.04 -13.49 -0.92
N GLU A 487 15.83 -12.19 -1.00
CA GLU A 487 15.66 -11.38 0.21
C GLU A 487 14.32 -11.65 0.90
N LEU A 488 13.25 -11.74 0.11
CA LEU A 488 11.91 -11.94 0.65
C LEU A 488 11.00 -12.68 -0.33
N VAL A 489 10.10 -13.50 0.22
CA VAL A 489 8.98 -14.09 -0.51
C VAL A 489 7.69 -13.66 0.18
N SER A 490 6.79 -13.00 -0.55
CA SER A 490 5.54 -12.46 -0.01
C SER A 490 4.34 -13.25 -0.50
N ALA A 491 3.45 -13.63 0.43
CA ALA A 491 2.13 -14.20 0.16
C ALA A 491 1.07 -13.12 0.34
N LEU A 492 0.33 -12.84 -0.73
CA LEU A 492 -0.59 -11.71 -0.79
C LEU A 492 -2.01 -12.13 -1.13
N GLY A 493 -2.98 -11.35 -0.69
CA GLY A 493 -4.36 -11.39 -1.15
C GLY A 493 -4.49 -10.85 -2.57
N ASP A 494 -5.45 -11.37 -3.30
CA ASP A 494 -5.92 -10.94 -4.63
C ASP A 494 -4.91 -11.11 -5.78
N ILE A 495 -3.61 -10.96 -5.57
CA ILE A 495 -2.56 -11.02 -6.59
C ILE A 495 -1.52 -12.14 -6.32
N GLY A 496 -1.78 -13.02 -5.36
CA GLY A 496 -0.98 -14.20 -5.08
C GLY A 496 0.34 -13.93 -4.36
N GLY A 497 1.24 -13.14 -4.90
CA GLY A 497 2.50 -12.75 -4.24
C GLY A 497 3.72 -12.81 -5.16
N PHE A 498 4.89 -12.53 -4.56
CA PHE A 498 6.14 -12.29 -5.29
C PHE A 498 7.34 -12.94 -4.62
N VAL A 499 8.37 -13.13 -5.42
CA VAL A 499 9.75 -13.30 -4.99
C VAL A 499 10.46 -11.98 -5.16
N HIS A 500 11.03 -11.44 -4.09
CA HIS A 500 11.81 -10.22 -4.10
C HIS A 500 13.30 -10.60 -4.00
N GLU A 501 14.03 -10.43 -5.10
CA GLU A 501 15.49 -10.57 -5.11
C GLU A 501 16.17 -9.32 -4.55
N ASP A 502 15.49 -8.18 -4.68
CA ASP A 502 15.85 -6.88 -4.16
C ASP A 502 14.54 -6.19 -3.73
N ILE A 503 14.43 -5.75 -2.49
CA ILE A 503 13.22 -5.16 -1.92
C ILE A 503 12.93 -3.74 -2.41
N ASP A 504 13.93 -3.07 -2.96
CA ASP A 504 13.83 -1.72 -3.52
C ASP A 504 13.47 -1.73 -5.02
N VAL A 505 13.32 -2.92 -5.62
CA VAL A 505 13.01 -3.11 -7.03
C VAL A 505 11.65 -3.79 -7.19
N VAL A 506 10.80 -3.21 -8.03
CA VAL A 506 9.49 -3.81 -8.35
C VAL A 506 9.68 -5.15 -9.06
N PRO A 507 9.04 -6.24 -8.60
CA PRO A 507 9.17 -7.55 -9.23
C PRO A 507 8.67 -7.57 -10.68
N ASP A 508 9.35 -8.31 -11.53
CA ASP A 508 8.97 -8.46 -12.94
C ASP A 508 7.67 -9.26 -13.12
N ALA A 509 7.40 -10.22 -12.23
CA ALA A 509 6.26 -11.12 -12.32
C ALA A 509 5.76 -11.55 -10.94
N MET A 510 4.45 -11.82 -10.87
CA MET A 510 3.83 -12.48 -9.74
C MET A 510 3.94 -14.02 -9.86
N PHE A 511 3.59 -14.75 -8.81
CA PHE A 511 3.52 -16.21 -8.90
C PHE A 511 2.58 -16.65 -10.02
N ASP A 512 3.03 -17.62 -10.84
CA ASP A 512 2.29 -18.07 -12.04
C ASP A 512 1.73 -19.50 -11.93
N THR A 513 2.53 -20.47 -11.50
CA THR A 513 2.18 -21.89 -11.57
C THR A 513 2.29 -22.61 -10.22
N PRO A 514 1.18 -23.02 -9.58
CA PRO A 514 -0.19 -22.63 -9.92
C PRO A 514 -0.46 -21.16 -9.61
N PHE A 515 -1.31 -20.52 -10.39
CA PHE A 515 -1.77 -19.17 -10.04
C PHE A 515 -2.80 -19.26 -8.90
N HIS A 516 -2.52 -18.59 -7.80
CA HIS A 516 -3.43 -18.42 -6.69
C HIS A 516 -3.91 -16.97 -6.64
N GLY A 517 -5.21 -16.72 -6.58
CA GLY A 517 -5.74 -15.37 -6.35
C GLY A 517 -5.29 -14.84 -4.99
N THR A 518 -5.21 -15.73 -3.98
CA THR A 518 -4.65 -15.42 -2.66
C THR A 518 -3.72 -16.55 -2.24
N THR A 519 -2.46 -16.26 -1.96
CA THR A 519 -1.56 -17.20 -1.28
C THR A 519 -1.72 -17.02 0.23
N ARG A 520 -1.89 -18.14 0.96
CA ARG A 520 -2.22 -18.14 2.39
C ARG A 520 -1.07 -18.47 3.31
N SER A 521 -0.15 -19.32 2.84
CA SER A 521 1.00 -19.75 3.63
C SER A 521 2.16 -20.09 2.70
N ILE A 522 3.36 -19.72 3.11
CA ILE A 522 4.63 -20.03 2.46
C ILE A 522 5.56 -20.62 3.50
N ASP A 523 6.36 -21.59 3.11
CA ASP A 523 7.47 -22.09 3.93
C ASP A 523 8.64 -22.54 3.05
N PHE A 524 9.85 -22.54 3.64
CA PHE A 524 11.08 -22.92 2.99
C PHE A 524 11.92 -23.84 3.88
N ALA A 525 12.84 -24.57 3.27
CA ALA A 525 13.78 -25.43 3.98
C ALA A 525 14.97 -24.64 4.51
N GLU A 526 15.14 -24.53 5.83
CA GLU A 526 16.20 -23.72 6.46
C GLU A 526 17.63 -24.07 6.00
N LEU A 527 17.92 -25.36 5.81
CA LEU A 527 19.25 -25.88 5.38
C LEU A 527 19.34 -26.07 3.86
N ALA A 528 18.25 -25.81 3.11
CA ALA A 528 18.18 -25.91 1.67
C ALA A 528 17.19 -24.88 1.13
N PRO A 529 17.43 -23.56 1.32
CA PRO A 529 16.44 -22.50 1.15
C PRO A 529 15.87 -22.37 -0.26
N ALA A 530 16.55 -22.94 -1.25
CA ALA A 530 15.99 -23.05 -2.60
C ALA A 530 14.71 -23.92 -2.67
N THR A 531 14.46 -24.80 -1.68
CA THR A 531 13.26 -25.62 -1.63
C THR A 531 12.17 -24.92 -0.84
N MET A 532 11.10 -24.56 -1.51
CA MET A 532 9.97 -23.81 -0.96
C MET A 532 8.63 -24.46 -1.32
N ALA A 533 7.62 -24.21 -0.51
CA ALA A 533 6.24 -24.55 -0.82
C ALA A 533 5.31 -23.39 -0.46
N ARG A 534 4.29 -23.16 -1.28
CA ARG A 534 3.22 -22.19 -1.00
C ARG A 534 1.86 -22.82 -1.24
N VAL A 535 0.87 -22.37 -0.47
CA VAL A 535 -0.51 -22.82 -0.62
C VAL A 535 -1.45 -21.62 -0.73
N GLY A 536 -2.44 -21.72 -1.62
CA GLY A 536 -3.33 -20.61 -1.91
C GLY A 536 -4.67 -21.01 -2.50
N GLU A 537 -5.52 -20.02 -2.73
CA GLU A 537 -6.85 -20.18 -3.33
C GLU A 537 -6.70 -20.43 -4.84
N ALA A 538 -7.04 -21.64 -5.28
CA ALA A 538 -6.99 -21.96 -6.70
C ALA A 538 -8.01 -21.16 -7.51
N VAL A 539 -7.60 -20.59 -8.63
CA VAL A 539 -8.48 -19.82 -9.52
C VAL A 539 -9.09 -20.74 -10.55
N SER A 540 -10.43 -20.72 -10.65
CA SER A 540 -11.17 -21.56 -11.58
C SER A 540 -10.78 -21.30 -13.04
N GLY A 541 -10.41 -22.35 -13.73
CA GLY A 541 -10.01 -22.30 -15.15
C GLY A 541 -8.50 -22.34 -15.39
N GLU A 542 -7.72 -22.22 -14.33
CA GLU A 542 -6.27 -22.42 -14.28
C GLU A 542 -5.93 -23.86 -13.83
N VAL A 543 -4.66 -24.12 -13.51
CA VAL A 543 -4.28 -25.40 -12.89
C VAL A 543 -4.93 -25.48 -11.51
N ASP A 544 -5.88 -26.39 -11.37
CA ASP A 544 -6.67 -26.58 -10.14
C ASP A 544 -5.84 -27.27 -9.05
N SER A 545 -4.84 -26.55 -8.51
CA SER A 545 -4.01 -26.99 -7.40
C SER A 545 -3.83 -25.88 -6.38
N HIS A 546 -4.11 -26.22 -5.11
CA HIS A 546 -3.92 -25.32 -3.98
C HIS A 546 -2.47 -25.28 -3.47
N ILE A 547 -1.52 -26.00 -4.10
CA ILE A 547 -0.13 -26.04 -3.67
C ILE A 547 0.83 -25.86 -4.83
N GLY A 548 1.77 -24.93 -4.66
CA GLY A 548 2.92 -24.70 -5.52
C GLY A 548 4.22 -25.07 -4.80
N ILE A 549 5.19 -25.59 -5.54
CA ILE A 549 6.47 -26.04 -5.01
C ILE A 549 7.58 -25.46 -5.90
N SER A 550 8.68 -25.04 -5.28
CA SER A 550 9.91 -24.60 -5.93
C SER A 550 11.11 -25.34 -5.37
N THR A 551 12.17 -25.48 -6.18
CA THR A 551 13.49 -25.99 -5.76
C THR A 551 14.64 -25.12 -6.26
N ASP A 552 14.32 -23.91 -6.68
CA ASP A 552 15.28 -22.94 -7.23
C ASP A 552 15.10 -21.52 -6.63
N GLY A 553 14.70 -21.47 -5.37
CA GLY A 553 14.55 -20.22 -4.63
C GLY A 553 13.33 -19.39 -5.04
N GLY A 554 12.32 -20.04 -5.62
CA GLY A 554 11.12 -19.36 -6.08
C GLY A 554 11.20 -18.82 -7.50
N SER A 555 12.35 -18.98 -8.21
CA SER A 555 12.49 -18.54 -9.60
C SER A 555 11.56 -19.29 -10.55
N SER A 556 11.19 -20.52 -10.23
CA SER A 556 10.15 -21.27 -10.92
C SER A 556 9.30 -22.10 -9.93
N TRP A 557 8.06 -22.32 -10.29
CA TRP A 557 7.10 -23.07 -9.48
C TRP A 557 6.39 -24.12 -10.32
N TRP A 558 5.98 -25.23 -9.71
CA TRP A 558 5.08 -26.20 -10.32
C TRP A 558 3.94 -26.58 -9.38
N ALA A 559 2.80 -26.93 -9.98
CA ALA A 559 1.63 -27.38 -9.24
C ALA A 559 1.85 -28.79 -8.66
N GLY A 560 1.75 -28.93 -7.35
CA GLY A 560 1.78 -30.22 -6.66
C GLY A 560 0.47 -30.99 -6.87
N GLN A 561 0.52 -32.33 -6.71
CA GLN A 561 -0.69 -33.14 -6.63
C GLN A 561 -1.44 -32.81 -5.33
N GLN A 562 -2.74 -33.10 -5.28
CA GLN A 562 -3.56 -32.86 -4.09
C GLN A 562 -4.08 -34.15 -3.49
N PRO A 563 -4.13 -34.29 -2.15
CA PRO A 563 -4.89 -35.34 -1.51
C PRO A 563 -6.39 -35.27 -1.88
N PRO A 564 -7.10 -36.39 -1.91
CA PRO A 564 -8.54 -36.34 -2.11
C PRO A 564 -9.29 -35.59 -1.01
N GLY A 565 -10.22 -34.71 -1.40
CA GLY A 565 -11.10 -33.98 -0.48
C GLY A 565 -10.56 -32.61 -0.09
N VAL A 566 -9.48 -32.12 -0.68
CA VAL A 566 -9.00 -30.75 -0.53
C VAL A 566 -10.04 -29.78 -1.08
N THR A 567 -10.36 -28.75 -0.31
CA THR A 567 -11.32 -27.70 -0.68
C THR A 567 -10.75 -26.30 -0.51
N GLY A 568 -9.52 -26.18 -0.03
CA GLY A 568 -8.84 -24.91 0.16
C GLY A 568 -7.40 -25.09 0.65
N PRO A 569 -6.65 -23.98 0.78
CA PRO A 569 -5.19 -24.01 0.94
C PRO A 569 -4.70 -24.52 2.30
N GLY A 570 -5.33 -24.11 3.40
CA GLY A 570 -4.81 -24.38 4.75
C GLY A 570 -3.42 -23.81 5.00
N THR A 571 -2.51 -24.63 5.62
CA THR A 571 -1.12 -24.24 5.92
C THR A 571 -0.12 -25.31 5.49
N VAL A 572 1.10 -24.93 5.14
CA VAL A 572 2.18 -25.79 4.66
C VAL A 572 3.44 -25.61 5.50
N ALA A 573 4.24 -26.68 5.64
CA ALA A 573 5.55 -26.68 6.26
C ALA A 573 6.54 -27.54 5.46
N VAL A 574 7.75 -27.02 5.25
CA VAL A 574 8.87 -27.68 4.57
C VAL A 574 9.93 -28.00 5.61
N ASN A 575 10.39 -29.25 5.70
CA ASN A 575 11.39 -29.60 6.69
C ASN A 575 12.77 -28.99 6.40
N ALA A 576 13.63 -28.96 7.42
CA ALA A 576 14.91 -28.24 7.40
C ALA A 576 15.79 -28.58 6.17
N ASP A 577 15.85 -29.82 5.70
CA ASP A 577 16.66 -30.25 4.54
C ASP A 577 15.94 -30.25 3.19
N GLY A 578 14.67 -29.85 3.14
CA GLY A 578 13.86 -29.77 1.92
C GLY A 578 13.39 -31.14 1.37
N SER A 579 13.58 -32.22 2.10
CA SER A 579 13.24 -33.56 1.63
C SER A 579 11.76 -33.93 1.83
N ARG A 580 11.01 -33.18 2.64
CA ARG A 580 9.62 -33.47 3.03
C ARG A 580 8.78 -32.21 3.14
N ILE A 581 7.50 -32.37 2.86
CA ILE A 581 6.49 -31.32 3.01
C ILE A 581 5.35 -31.89 3.84
N VAL A 582 4.90 -31.16 4.85
CA VAL A 582 3.65 -31.41 5.58
C VAL A 582 2.65 -30.33 5.18
N TRP A 583 1.47 -30.75 4.78
CA TRP A 583 0.38 -29.87 4.37
C TRP A 583 -0.89 -30.18 5.16
N SER A 584 -1.49 -29.14 5.72
CA SER A 584 -2.78 -29.19 6.40
C SER A 584 -3.81 -28.42 5.57
N PRO A 585 -4.33 -29.01 4.48
CA PRO A 585 -5.29 -28.34 3.61
C PRO A 585 -6.68 -28.29 4.26
N ASP A 586 -7.52 -27.39 3.77
CA ASP A 586 -8.93 -27.36 4.11
C ASP A 586 -9.66 -28.56 3.47
N GLY A 587 -10.71 -29.01 4.15
CA GLY A 587 -11.60 -30.08 3.66
C GLY A 587 -11.13 -31.50 3.94
N THR A 588 -9.85 -31.71 4.27
CA THR A 588 -9.32 -33.04 4.63
C THR A 588 -8.35 -32.97 5.80
N GLY A 589 -7.74 -34.07 6.24
CA GLY A 589 -6.76 -34.09 7.32
C GLY A 589 -5.38 -33.66 6.87
N VAL A 590 -4.45 -33.61 7.83
CA VAL A 590 -3.03 -33.32 7.57
C VAL A 590 -2.40 -34.46 6.77
N HIS A 591 -1.54 -34.12 5.83
CA HIS A 591 -0.82 -35.05 4.95
C HIS A 591 0.65 -34.71 4.91
N TYR A 592 1.50 -35.71 4.64
CA TYR A 592 2.92 -35.49 4.37
C TYR A 592 3.32 -36.06 3.01
N SER A 593 4.34 -35.46 2.41
CA SER A 593 4.96 -35.91 1.15
C SER A 593 6.46 -36.09 1.34
N THR A 594 7.00 -37.20 0.81
CA THR A 594 8.44 -37.46 0.65
C THR A 594 8.87 -37.37 -0.81
N THR A 595 8.02 -36.84 -1.67
CA THR A 595 8.19 -36.77 -3.12
C THR A 595 7.93 -35.35 -3.64
N LEU A 596 8.19 -34.35 -2.82
CA LEU A 596 7.97 -32.91 -3.13
C LEU A 596 6.60 -32.69 -3.78
N GLY A 597 5.53 -33.07 -3.07
CA GLY A 597 4.15 -32.86 -3.50
C GLY A 597 3.64 -33.74 -4.66
N SER A 598 4.46 -34.67 -5.18
CA SER A 598 4.01 -35.59 -6.25
C SER A 598 3.10 -36.70 -5.71
N SER A 599 3.14 -37.02 -4.43
CA SER A 599 2.24 -37.93 -3.73
C SER A 599 2.14 -37.61 -2.26
N TRP A 600 0.98 -37.92 -1.65
CA TRP A 600 0.65 -37.60 -0.28
C TRP A 600 0.21 -38.84 0.50
N THR A 601 0.58 -38.89 1.77
CA THR A 601 0.15 -39.87 2.74
C THR A 601 -0.49 -39.15 3.92
N ALA A 602 -1.64 -39.63 4.38
CA ALA A 602 -2.32 -39.03 5.52
C ALA A 602 -1.49 -39.18 6.81
N SER A 603 -1.31 -38.10 7.52
CA SER A 603 -0.75 -38.09 8.86
C SER A 603 -1.74 -38.62 9.89
N THR A 604 -1.24 -39.14 11.00
CA THR A 604 -2.07 -39.66 12.10
C THR A 604 -1.78 -38.94 13.41
N GLY A 605 -2.73 -38.90 14.33
CA GLY A 605 -2.56 -38.31 15.66
C GLY A 605 -2.69 -36.78 15.70
N VAL A 606 -3.11 -36.13 14.61
CA VAL A 606 -3.32 -34.68 14.51
C VAL A 606 -4.70 -34.40 13.91
N PRO A 607 -5.44 -33.40 14.38
CA PRO A 607 -6.76 -33.07 13.82
C PRO A 607 -6.62 -32.34 12.47
N ALA A 608 -7.66 -32.42 11.66
CA ALA A 608 -7.79 -31.61 10.45
C ALA A 608 -7.84 -30.13 10.80
N GLY A 609 -7.29 -29.28 9.92
CA GLY A 609 -7.21 -27.81 10.09
C GLY A 609 -6.20 -27.37 11.18
N ALA A 610 -5.32 -28.26 11.60
CA ALA A 610 -4.20 -27.85 12.46
C ALA A 610 -3.21 -26.98 11.68
N ARG A 611 -2.76 -25.88 12.25
CA ARG A 611 -1.63 -25.12 11.71
C ARG A 611 -0.37 -25.96 11.85
N VAL A 612 0.43 -26.05 10.81
CA VAL A 612 1.65 -26.87 10.77
C VAL A 612 2.88 -26.00 10.59
N GLU A 613 4.01 -26.49 11.12
CA GLU A 613 5.32 -25.85 11.06
C GLU A 613 6.42 -26.92 11.14
N ALA A 614 7.60 -26.65 10.58
CA ALA A 614 8.75 -27.53 10.65
C ALA A 614 9.79 -27.07 11.68
N ASP A 615 10.53 -27.98 12.29
CA ASP A 615 11.75 -27.65 13.00
C ASP A 615 12.81 -27.17 12.01
N ARG A 616 13.55 -26.13 12.36
CA ARG A 616 14.53 -25.50 11.45
C ARG A 616 15.90 -26.19 11.48
N VAL A 617 16.06 -27.22 12.31
CA VAL A 617 17.33 -27.97 12.50
C VAL A 617 17.17 -29.47 12.23
N ASP A 618 16.18 -30.09 12.88
CA ASP A 618 15.93 -31.54 12.77
C ASP A 618 14.91 -31.83 11.63
N PRO A 619 15.36 -32.41 10.50
CA PRO A 619 14.47 -32.63 9.35
C PRO A 619 13.35 -33.67 9.58
N ASP A 620 13.44 -34.49 10.64
CA ASP A 620 12.39 -35.44 10.98
C ASP A 620 11.30 -34.85 11.91
N LYS A 621 11.49 -33.58 12.39
CA LYS A 621 10.55 -32.92 13.30
C LYS A 621 9.58 -31.99 12.58
N PHE A 622 8.31 -32.15 12.94
CA PHE A 622 7.24 -31.21 12.59
C PHE A 622 6.36 -30.94 13.80
N TYR A 623 5.74 -29.80 13.79
CA TYR A 623 4.86 -29.31 14.83
C TYR A 623 3.48 -29.00 14.25
N ALA A 624 2.47 -29.12 15.09
CA ALA A 624 1.13 -28.70 14.73
C ALA A 624 0.40 -28.10 15.93
N PHE A 625 -0.54 -27.22 15.66
CA PHE A 625 -1.36 -26.58 16.70
C PHE A 625 -2.84 -26.54 16.27
N ALA A 626 -3.71 -26.97 17.17
CA ALA A 626 -5.15 -26.87 16.96
C ALA A 626 -5.91 -26.75 18.28
N ASN A 627 -6.85 -25.80 18.36
CA ASN A 627 -7.81 -25.68 19.48
C ASN A 627 -7.19 -25.71 20.89
N GLY A 628 -6.03 -25.05 21.08
CA GLY A 628 -5.33 -24.99 22.36
C GLY A 628 -4.42 -26.18 22.67
N THR A 629 -4.26 -27.10 21.74
CA THR A 629 -3.42 -28.27 21.86
C THR A 629 -2.26 -28.24 20.89
N PHE A 630 -1.07 -28.50 21.37
CA PHE A 630 0.15 -28.62 20.57
C PHE A 630 0.46 -30.08 20.26
N TYR A 631 1.03 -30.36 19.10
CA TYR A 631 1.37 -31.70 18.62
C TYR A 631 2.77 -31.71 18.04
N THR A 632 3.53 -32.81 18.25
CA THR A 632 4.87 -32.98 17.73
C THR A 632 5.00 -34.30 16.98
N SER A 633 5.62 -34.25 15.80
CA SER A 633 6.08 -35.41 15.03
C SER A 633 7.60 -35.49 15.08
N THR A 634 8.15 -36.71 15.14
CA THR A 634 9.60 -37.02 15.06
C THR A 634 9.90 -38.09 14.00
N ASP A 635 8.96 -38.28 13.07
CA ASP A 635 9.04 -39.28 11.99
C ASP A 635 8.72 -38.68 10.60
N GLY A 636 8.99 -37.37 10.46
CA GLY A 636 8.80 -36.66 9.22
C GLY A 636 7.35 -36.37 8.89
N GLY A 637 6.51 -36.10 9.89
CA GLY A 637 5.12 -35.72 9.72
C GLY A 637 4.17 -36.91 9.57
N ALA A 638 4.65 -38.15 9.69
CA ALA A 638 3.81 -39.32 9.54
C ALA A 638 2.88 -39.55 10.73
N THR A 639 3.43 -39.40 11.96
CA THR A 639 2.62 -39.49 13.18
C THR A 639 2.88 -38.30 14.09
N PHE A 640 1.83 -37.74 14.63
CA PHE A 640 1.90 -36.66 15.61
C PHE A 640 1.45 -37.16 16.98
N THR A 641 2.14 -36.71 18.02
CA THR A 641 1.82 -37.01 19.41
C THR A 641 1.34 -35.73 20.09
N GLU A 642 0.20 -35.82 20.76
CA GLU A 642 -0.36 -34.71 21.54
C GLU A 642 0.57 -34.34 22.70
N SER A 643 0.85 -33.06 22.84
CA SER A 643 1.63 -32.52 23.97
C SER A 643 0.78 -32.50 25.23
N ALA A 644 1.47 -32.67 26.39
CA ALA A 644 0.87 -32.47 27.69
C ALA A 644 0.78 -30.98 28.12
N ALA A 645 1.26 -30.07 27.31
CA ALA A 645 1.23 -28.63 27.57
C ALA A 645 -0.22 -28.13 27.72
N THR A 646 -0.42 -27.22 28.67
CA THR A 646 -1.73 -26.64 28.99
C THR A 646 -1.63 -25.13 29.08
N GLY A 647 -2.78 -24.46 29.04
CA GLY A 647 -2.83 -22.98 29.15
C GLY A 647 -2.49 -22.24 27.87
N LEU A 648 -2.49 -22.95 26.73
CA LEU A 648 -2.38 -22.36 25.39
C LEU A 648 -3.73 -21.83 24.92
N PRO A 649 -3.77 -20.84 23.99
CA PRO A 649 -5.01 -20.24 23.53
C PRO A 649 -5.83 -21.22 22.69
N ALA A 650 -7.08 -21.46 23.09
CA ALA A 650 -7.98 -22.34 22.36
C ALA A 650 -8.83 -21.62 21.30
N ARG A 651 -8.74 -20.31 21.25
CA ARG A 651 -9.50 -19.43 20.34
C ARG A 651 -8.67 -18.27 19.88
N GLY A 652 -9.17 -17.55 18.87
CA GLY A 652 -8.50 -16.43 18.25
C GLY A 652 -7.46 -16.89 17.22
N ASN A 653 -6.76 -15.95 16.64
CA ASN A 653 -5.65 -16.22 15.76
C ASN A 653 -4.45 -16.74 16.59
N VAL A 654 -3.91 -17.87 16.19
CA VAL A 654 -2.70 -18.41 16.80
C VAL A 654 -1.68 -18.70 15.72
N ARG A 655 -0.49 -18.16 15.92
CA ARG A 655 0.68 -18.38 15.06
C ARG A 655 1.83 -18.89 15.91
N PHE A 656 2.64 -19.73 15.33
CA PHE A 656 3.86 -20.18 15.99
C PHE A 656 4.95 -20.40 14.96
N ALA A 657 6.19 -20.28 15.38
CA ALA A 657 7.36 -20.46 14.55
C ALA A 657 8.47 -21.17 15.33
N ALA A 658 9.19 -22.06 14.66
CA ALA A 658 10.39 -22.71 15.17
C ALA A 658 11.60 -21.81 14.92
N VAL A 659 12.54 -21.78 15.88
CA VAL A 659 13.68 -20.86 15.88
C VAL A 659 14.79 -21.39 14.97
N PRO A 660 15.27 -20.62 13.97
CA PRO A 660 16.43 -20.98 13.16
C PRO A 660 17.65 -21.32 14.02
N GLY A 661 18.35 -22.43 13.69
CA GLY A 661 19.54 -22.88 14.39
C GLY A 661 19.34 -23.46 15.80
N HIS A 662 18.11 -23.55 16.30
CA HIS A 662 17.78 -24.00 17.66
C HIS A 662 16.72 -25.10 17.64
N GLU A 663 17.16 -26.37 17.61
CA GLU A 663 16.28 -27.54 17.61
C GLU A 663 15.30 -27.52 18.80
N GLY A 664 14.00 -27.68 18.52
CA GLY A 664 12.95 -27.76 19.53
C GLY A 664 12.62 -26.47 20.27
N ASP A 665 13.19 -25.34 19.85
CA ASP A 665 12.83 -24.01 20.36
C ASP A 665 11.69 -23.43 19.52
N ILE A 666 10.54 -23.14 20.15
CA ILE A 666 9.29 -22.76 19.48
C ILE A 666 8.70 -21.57 20.21
N TRP A 667 8.29 -20.56 19.45
CA TRP A 667 7.52 -19.44 19.93
C TRP A 667 6.09 -19.51 19.40
N LEU A 668 5.12 -19.27 20.29
CA LEU A 668 3.70 -19.28 19.98
C LEU A 668 3.10 -17.96 20.43
N ALA A 669 2.45 -17.25 19.53
CA ALA A 669 1.75 -16.00 19.76
C ALA A 669 0.28 -16.15 19.34
N GLY A 670 -0.65 -15.59 20.10
CA GLY A 670 -2.06 -15.59 19.72
C GLY A 670 -3.02 -15.59 20.87
N GLY A 671 -4.28 -15.67 20.49
CA GLY A 671 -5.42 -15.67 21.41
C GLY A 671 -6.48 -14.67 21.04
N GLU A 672 -7.34 -14.36 21.97
CA GLU A 672 -8.39 -13.34 21.81
C GLU A 672 -8.62 -12.58 23.11
N ALA A 673 -9.04 -11.32 23.01
CA ALA A 673 -9.39 -10.49 24.14
C ALA A 673 -10.49 -11.15 24.99
N ASN A 674 -10.38 -11.05 26.32
CA ASN A 674 -11.24 -11.69 27.33
C ASN A 674 -11.12 -13.23 27.40
N SER A 675 -10.12 -13.82 26.77
CA SER A 675 -9.76 -15.23 26.85
C SER A 675 -8.27 -15.38 27.15
N THR A 676 -7.64 -16.48 26.73
CA THR A 676 -6.20 -16.65 26.80
C THR A 676 -5.55 -15.93 25.64
N TYR A 677 -4.72 -14.91 25.93
CA TYR A 677 -4.00 -14.13 24.93
C TYR A 677 -2.58 -13.86 25.41
N GLY A 678 -1.59 -13.87 24.52
CA GLY A 678 -0.21 -13.59 24.90
C GLY A 678 0.81 -14.30 23.98
N MET A 679 1.97 -14.56 24.56
CA MET A 679 3.08 -15.23 23.90
C MET A 679 3.67 -16.31 24.82
N TRP A 680 4.06 -17.43 24.24
CA TRP A 680 4.65 -18.59 24.92
C TRP A 680 5.89 -19.05 24.19
N ARG A 681 6.82 -19.63 24.94
CA ARG A 681 8.01 -20.28 24.39
C ARG A 681 8.15 -21.68 24.96
N SER A 682 8.56 -22.59 24.09
CA SER A 682 9.02 -23.95 24.43
C SER A 682 10.45 -24.10 23.97
N THR A 683 11.27 -24.85 24.75
CA THR A 683 12.64 -25.24 24.39
C THR A 683 12.82 -26.77 24.46
N ASP A 684 11.72 -27.49 24.41
CA ASP A 684 11.67 -28.95 24.55
C ASP A 684 10.73 -29.59 23.51
N SER A 685 10.73 -29.05 22.27
CA SER A 685 9.92 -29.49 21.13
C SER A 685 8.41 -29.48 21.43
N GLY A 686 7.95 -28.48 22.18
CA GLY A 686 6.54 -28.30 22.51
C GLY A 686 6.01 -29.20 23.64
N ALA A 687 6.87 -29.93 24.35
CA ALA A 687 6.44 -30.74 25.50
C ALA A 687 5.92 -29.87 26.65
N THR A 688 6.56 -28.71 26.85
CA THR A 688 6.10 -27.68 27.78
C THR A 688 6.21 -26.28 27.17
N PHE A 689 5.34 -25.39 27.62
CA PHE A 689 5.37 -23.97 27.23
C PHE A 689 5.41 -23.05 28.43
N THR A 690 6.23 -22.04 28.39
CA THR A 690 6.29 -20.96 29.37
C THR A 690 5.70 -19.68 28.78
N ARG A 691 4.67 -19.10 29.42
CA ARG A 691 4.11 -17.82 29.03
C ARG A 691 5.06 -16.68 29.38
N LEU A 692 5.30 -15.75 28.46
CA LEU A 692 6.05 -14.53 28.73
C LEU A 692 5.14 -13.57 29.51
N GLY A 693 5.58 -13.17 30.71
CA GLY A 693 4.72 -12.46 31.68
C GLY A 693 4.45 -11.00 31.35
N ASP A 694 5.33 -10.38 30.59
CA ASP A 694 5.27 -8.98 30.15
C ASP A 694 4.57 -8.78 28.80
N VAL A 695 4.27 -9.86 28.08
CA VAL A 695 3.48 -9.82 26.85
C VAL A 695 2.00 -10.00 27.19
N ASP A 696 1.24 -8.91 27.05
CA ASP A 696 -0.21 -8.89 27.31
C ASP A 696 -0.96 -9.57 26.16
N GLU A 697 -0.64 -9.19 24.91
CA GLU A 697 -1.20 -9.68 23.65
C GLU A 697 -0.05 -9.91 22.67
N GLY A 698 0.09 -11.11 22.14
CA GLY A 698 1.05 -11.45 21.09
C GLY A 698 0.31 -11.90 19.85
N ASP A 699 0.54 -11.32 18.67
CA ASP A 699 -0.20 -11.65 17.47
C ASP A 699 0.59 -12.51 16.50
N VAL A 700 1.87 -12.19 16.34
CA VAL A 700 2.78 -12.85 15.42
C VAL A 700 4.21 -12.75 15.92
N VAL A 701 5.06 -13.70 15.55
CA VAL A 701 6.48 -13.73 15.92
C VAL A 701 7.31 -14.21 14.73
N GLY A 702 8.47 -13.59 14.55
CA GLY A 702 9.46 -13.93 13.51
C GLY A 702 10.89 -13.77 14.02
N PHE A 703 11.85 -14.25 13.24
CA PHE A 703 13.25 -14.28 13.61
C PHE A 703 14.12 -13.66 12.51
N GLY A 704 15.24 -13.06 12.91
CA GLY A 704 16.21 -12.50 12.00
C GLY A 704 17.64 -12.64 12.51
N LYS A 705 18.60 -12.06 11.80
CA LYS A 705 20.03 -12.15 12.14
C LYS A 705 20.26 -11.85 13.61
N PRO A 706 21.08 -12.66 14.30
CA PRO A 706 21.46 -12.39 15.69
C PRO A 706 22.14 -11.03 15.84
N ALA A 707 21.91 -10.37 16.98
CA ALA A 707 22.66 -9.16 17.31
C ALA A 707 24.17 -9.42 17.39
N PRO A 708 25.03 -8.43 17.09
CA PRO A 708 26.47 -8.59 17.12
C PRO A 708 26.96 -9.24 18.41
N GLY A 709 27.70 -10.33 18.28
CA GLY A 709 28.22 -11.12 19.41
C GLY A 709 27.17 -12.00 20.12
N LYS A 710 25.96 -12.12 19.59
CA LYS A 710 24.95 -13.08 20.08
C LYS A 710 24.86 -14.27 19.12
N SER A 711 24.35 -15.39 19.65
CA SER A 711 24.09 -16.62 18.86
C SER A 711 22.59 -16.93 18.73
N TYR A 712 21.73 -16.26 19.49
CA TYR A 712 20.30 -16.42 19.39
C TYR A 712 19.74 -15.39 18.41
N PRO A 713 18.86 -15.78 17.48
CA PRO A 713 18.25 -14.86 16.52
C PRO A 713 17.56 -13.68 17.23
N ALA A 714 17.58 -12.51 16.60
CA ALA A 714 16.71 -11.42 16.99
C ALA A 714 15.27 -11.85 16.83
N VAL A 715 14.44 -11.60 17.86
CA VAL A 715 13.01 -11.95 17.85
C VAL A 715 12.21 -10.69 17.58
N TYR A 716 11.35 -10.75 16.58
CA TYR A 716 10.45 -9.65 16.21
C TYR A 716 9.00 -10.03 16.46
N THR A 717 8.19 -9.08 16.88
CA THR A 717 6.77 -9.34 17.13
C THR A 717 5.90 -8.08 16.99
N SER A 718 4.71 -8.24 16.43
CA SER A 718 3.62 -7.29 16.62
C SER A 718 2.85 -7.71 17.86
N SER A 719 2.89 -6.89 18.92
CA SER A 719 2.39 -7.27 20.24
C SER A 719 1.99 -6.06 21.08
N LYS A 720 1.31 -6.35 22.21
CA LYS A 720 1.14 -5.41 23.30
C LYS A 720 1.98 -5.89 24.47
N ILE A 721 2.97 -5.10 24.84
CA ILE A 721 3.94 -5.44 25.90
C ILE A 721 3.88 -4.37 26.99
N ASN A 722 3.64 -4.78 28.26
CA ASN A 722 3.48 -3.87 29.39
C ASN A 722 2.47 -2.72 29.12
N GLY A 723 1.37 -3.03 28.43
CA GLY A 723 0.31 -2.08 28.08
C GLY A 723 0.59 -1.22 26.85
N VAL A 724 1.76 -1.32 26.21
CA VAL A 724 2.12 -0.57 25.00
C VAL A 724 1.99 -1.47 23.78
N ARG A 725 1.20 -1.05 22.79
CA ARG A 725 1.06 -1.70 21.48
C ARG A 725 2.16 -1.23 20.55
N GLY A 726 2.73 -2.13 19.75
CA GLY A 726 3.76 -1.79 18.77
C GLY A 726 4.45 -2.99 18.16
N ILE A 727 5.47 -2.68 17.38
CA ILE A 727 6.44 -3.65 16.86
C ILE A 727 7.62 -3.67 17.82
N PHE A 728 8.00 -4.86 18.25
CA PHE A 728 9.07 -5.04 19.23
C PHE A 728 10.15 -5.97 18.73
N ARG A 729 11.38 -5.70 19.17
CA ARG A 729 12.56 -6.56 19.00
C ARG A 729 13.11 -6.99 20.35
N SER A 730 13.56 -8.25 20.43
CA SER A 730 14.35 -8.77 21.54
C SER A 730 15.62 -9.43 21.02
N ASP A 731 16.78 -9.08 21.61
CA ASP A 731 18.10 -9.64 21.30
C ASP A 731 18.58 -10.62 22.40
N ASP A 732 17.69 -11.02 23.30
CA ASP A 732 18.00 -11.88 24.45
C ASP A 732 16.93 -12.95 24.72
N ALA A 733 16.33 -13.44 23.63
CA ALA A 733 15.31 -14.50 23.67
C ALA A 733 14.08 -14.15 24.54
N GLY A 734 13.60 -12.90 24.44
CA GLY A 734 12.38 -12.42 25.08
C GLY A 734 12.55 -12.02 26.54
N GLN A 735 13.78 -11.86 27.04
CA GLN A 735 13.99 -11.37 28.41
C GLN A 735 13.80 -9.87 28.51
N THR A 736 14.17 -9.13 27.44
CA THR A 736 13.91 -7.69 27.30
C THR A 736 13.38 -7.39 25.90
N TRP A 737 12.56 -6.32 25.80
CA TRP A 737 11.93 -5.90 24.56
C TRP A 737 12.17 -4.42 24.30
N VAL A 738 12.47 -4.08 23.08
CA VAL A 738 12.57 -2.70 22.59
C VAL A 738 11.47 -2.48 21.57
N ARG A 739 10.63 -1.44 21.77
CA ARG A 739 9.70 -0.99 20.74
C ARG A 739 10.50 -0.32 19.62
N ILE A 740 10.34 -0.77 18.39
CA ILE A 740 11.14 -0.30 17.26
C ILE A 740 10.37 0.63 16.32
N ASN A 741 9.03 0.68 16.39
CA ASN A 741 8.23 1.66 15.68
C ASN A 741 7.82 2.82 16.60
N ASP A 742 7.55 3.98 16.01
CA ASP A 742 7.01 5.15 16.70
C ASP A 742 5.50 5.30 16.50
N ASP A 743 4.92 6.43 16.94
CA ASP A 743 3.49 6.68 16.83
C ASP A 743 3.06 7.23 15.46
N GLN A 744 3.99 7.54 14.57
CA GLN A 744 3.72 7.89 13.18
C GLN A 744 3.74 6.66 12.26
N HIS A 745 4.35 5.56 12.70
CA HIS A 745 4.56 4.33 11.95
C HIS A 745 3.90 3.15 12.65
N GLN A 746 2.59 2.99 12.46
CA GLN A 746 1.78 1.96 13.13
C GLN A 746 1.03 1.03 12.16
N TRP A 747 0.67 1.50 10.94
CA TRP A 747 0.09 0.73 9.83
C TRP A 747 -1.15 -0.09 10.16
N ALA A 748 -2.00 0.42 11.03
CA ALA A 748 -3.27 -0.18 11.43
C ALA A 748 -3.10 -1.64 11.92
N TRP A 749 -3.39 -2.63 11.11
CA TRP A 749 -3.35 -4.04 11.49
C TRP A 749 -2.09 -4.74 10.95
N THR A 750 -1.24 -5.24 11.86
CA THR A 750 0.08 -5.83 11.56
C THR A 750 0.23 -7.26 12.11
N GLY A 751 -0.89 -7.99 12.29
CA GLY A 751 -0.90 -9.31 12.94
C GLY A 751 -0.84 -10.51 11.99
N ALA A 752 -0.66 -10.29 10.65
CA ALA A 752 -0.65 -11.40 9.71
C ALA A 752 0.70 -12.13 9.69
N ALA A 753 1.78 -11.40 9.46
CA ALA A 753 3.10 -11.94 9.29
C ALA A 753 4.16 -10.93 9.77
N ILE A 754 5.25 -11.43 10.30
CA ILE A 754 6.46 -10.69 10.61
C ILE A 754 7.65 -11.63 10.49
N THR A 755 8.72 -11.20 9.86
CA THR A 755 9.99 -11.93 9.85
C THR A 755 11.14 -10.93 9.89
N GLY A 756 12.26 -11.29 10.50
CA GLY A 756 13.50 -10.54 10.38
C GLY A 756 14.33 -11.07 9.22
N ASP A 757 15.19 -10.23 8.71
CA ASP A 757 16.17 -10.62 7.71
C ASP A 757 17.25 -11.53 8.35
N PRO A 758 17.54 -12.71 7.78
CA PRO A 758 18.57 -13.61 8.30
C PRO A 758 19.99 -13.12 8.05
N ASP A 759 20.18 -12.23 7.07
CA ASP A 759 21.49 -11.77 6.60
C ASP A 759 21.80 -10.33 7.02
N VAL A 760 20.76 -9.52 7.37
CA VAL A 760 20.92 -8.13 7.82
C VAL A 760 20.38 -7.96 9.24
N TYR A 761 21.28 -7.72 10.21
CA TYR A 761 20.85 -7.49 11.60
C TYR A 761 20.05 -6.18 11.71
N GLY A 762 18.91 -6.29 12.35
CA GLY A 762 18.04 -5.14 12.59
C GLY A 762 16.98 -4.94 11.51
N ARG A 763 17.12 -5.52 10.30
CA ARG A 763 16.08 -5.47 9.27
C ARG A 763 14.91 -6.37 9.65
N VAL A 764 13.69 -5.85 9.46
CA VAL A 764 12.44 -6.56 9.74
C VAL A 764 11.40 -6.27 8.66
N TYR A 765 10.67 -7.30 8.24
CA TYR A 765 9.57 -7.23 7.30
C TYR A 765 8.25 -7.47 8.05
N ILE A 766 7.27 -6.59 7.83
CA ILE A 766 5.98 -6.61 8.51
C ILE A 766 4.88 -6.68 7.47
N GLY A 767 4.05 -7.70 7.56
CA GLY A 767 2.86 -7.83 6.76
C GLY A 767 1.72 -6.98 7.31
N THR A 768 1.17 -6.10 6.49
CA THR A 768 0.02 -5.26 6.85
C THR A 768 -1.23 -5.69 6.11
N ASN A 769 -2.38 -5.16 6.49
CA ASN A 769 -3.62 -5.33 5.75
C ASN A 769 -3.96 -4.03 5.01
N GLY A 770 -3.31 -3.81 3.87
CA GLY A 770 -3.57 -2.68 2.97
C GLY A 770 -2.42 -1.69 2.80
N ARG A 771 -1.32 -1.80 3.59
CA ARG A 771 -0.12 -0.97 3.41
C ARG A 771 1.09 -1.79 2.93
N GLY A 772 0.82 -2.90 2.23
CA GLY A 772 1.86 -3.75 1.67
C GLY A 772 2.76 -4.40 2.72
N VAL A 773 3.96 -4.77 2.31
CA VAL A 773 5.02 -5.21 3.19
C VAL A 773 5.83 -3.99 3.62
N VAL A 774 5.83 -3.71 4.91
CA VAL A 774 6.65 -2.64 5.49
C VAL A 774 8.01 -3.20 5.87
N VAL A 775 9.08 -2.49 5.53
CA VAL A 775 10.44 -2.81 5.94
C VAL A 775 10.97 -1.78 6.92
N GLY A 776 11.62 -2.27 7.98
CA GLY A 776 12.29 -1.44 8.97
C GLY A 776 13.77 -1.75 9.03
N ASP A 777 14.61 -0.75 8.87
CA ASP A 777 16.06 -0.85 8.95
C ASP A 777 16.62 -0.13 10.18
N LEU A 778 17.53 -0.78 10.89
CA LEU A 778 18.18 -0.19 12.06
C LEU A 778 19.24 0.80 11.62
N THR A 779 19.04 2.08 11.90
CA THR A 779 19.98 3.16 11.55
C THR A 779 21.19 3.18 12.49
N GLY A 780 22.36 3.55 11.96
CA GLY A 780 23.60 3.76 12.75
C GLY A 780 24.36 2.50 13.13
N GLN A 781 24.00 1.36 12.59
CA GLN A 781 24.97 0.27 12.52
C GLN A 781 25.97 0.62 11.43
N PRO A 782 27.29 0.55 11.68
CA PRO A 782 28.25 0.57 10.59
C PRO A 782 27.83 -0.56 9.65
N GLY A 783 27.54 -0.27 8.39
CA GLY A 783 27.46 -1.32 7.38
C GLY A 783 28.68 -2.19 7.56
N GLU A 784 28.57 -3.50 7.50
CA GLU A 784 29.72 -4.36 7.41
C GLU A 784 30.53 -3.83 6.22
N GLU A 785 31.66 -3.14 6.51
CA GLU A 785 32.66 -2.95 5.48
C GLU A 785 32.95 -4.36 4.93
N PRO A 786 32.94 -4.58 3.62
CA PRO A 786 33.31 -5.86 3.06
C PRO A 786 34.66 -6.27 3.73
N GLU A 787 34.71 -7.48 4.28
CA GLU A 787 35.98 -8.02 4.81
C GLU A 787 37.02 -7.77 3.72
N GLU A 788 37.97 -6.87 4.00
CA GLU A 788 39.12 -6.70 3.12
C GLU A 788 39.75 -8.08 2.94
N PRO A 789 40.01 -8.53 1.71
CA PRO A 789 40.74 -9.78 1.50
C PRO A 789 42.06 -9.69 2.25
N GLU A 790 42.35 -10.67 3.11
CA GLU A 790 43.65 -10.76 3.79
C GLU A 790 44.79 -10.51 2.77
N GLU A 791 45.55 -9.42 2.98
CA GLU A 791 46.68 -9.08 2.13
C GLU A 791 47.66 -10.29 2.14
N PRO A 792 48.13 -10.73 0.97
CA PRO A 792 49.20 -11.74 0.95
C PRO A 792 50.44 -11.16 1.64
N GLU A 793 51.03 -11.92 2.57
CA GLU A 793 52.29 -11.56 3.24
C GLU A 793 53.32 -11.06 2.22
N GLU A 794 53.81 -9.81 2.42
CA GLU A 794 54.86 -9.22 1.57
C GLU A 794 56.16 -10.05 1.64
N PRO A 795 56.82 -10.27 0.49
CA PRO A 795 58.19 -10.82 0.52
C PRO A 795 59.18 -9.79 1.06
N GLU A 796 60.08 -10.22 1.97
CA GLU A 796 61.14 -9.40 2.58
C GLU A 796 61.95 -8.63 1.55
N GLU A 797 62.14 -7.29 1.78
CA GLU A 797 62.93 -6.39 0.94
C GLU A 797 64.42 -6.68 0.99
N PRO A 798 65.16 -6.48 -0.12
CA PRO A 798 66.62 -6.41 -0.09
C PRO A 798 67.10 -4.98 0.24
N GLU A 799 68.15 -4.89 1.07
CA GLU A 799 68.78 -3.67 1.60
C GLU A 799 69.19 -2.63 0.54
N GLU A 800 69.02 -1.35 0.86
CA GLU A 800 69.35 -0.16 0.07
C GLU A 800 70.85 0.14 -0.03
N PRO A 801 71.33 0.83 -1.07
CA PRO A 801 72.53 1.62 -1.01
C PRO A 801 72.25 3.14 -0.95
N GLU A 802 73.14 3.80 -0.16
CA GLU A 802 73.15 5.18 0.29
C GLU A 802 73.15 6.29 -0.79
N GLU A 803 72.63 7.45 -0.39
CA GLU A 803 72.38 8.73 -1.08
C GLU A 803 73.56 9.49 -1.64
N PRO A 804 73.35 10.55 -2.42
CA PRO A 804 73.86 11.91 -2.09
C PRO A 804 72.88 13.05 -2.20
N GLU A 805 73.23 14.06 -1.38
CA GLU A 805 72.56 15.29 -0.95
C GLU A 805 72.13 16.29 -2.01
N GLU A 806 71.08 17.02 -1.64
CA GLU A 806 70.35 18.27 -1.89
C GLU A 806 70.90 19.37 -2.83
N PRO A 807 69.99 20.31 -3.28
CA PRO A 807 69.77 21.55 -2.53
C PRO A 807 68.32 22.13 -2.48
N GLU A 808 68.11 22.93 -1.45
CA GLU A 808 66.93 23.60 -0.94
C GLU A 808 66.21 24.58 -1.86
N GLU A 809 64.89 24.70 -1.64
CA GLU A 809 63.91 25.71 -1.30
C GLU A 809 63.15 26.42 -2.44
N PRO A 810 61.88 27.03 -2.21
CA PRO A 810 61.27 27.47 -0.96
C PRO A 810 59.77 27.10 -0.77
N GLU A 811 59.36 27.17 0.49
CA GLU A 811 58.02 26.99 1.02
C GLU A 811 56.98 28.01 0.51
N GLY A 812 55.74 27.51 0.21
CA GLY A 812 54.53 28.31 0.19
C GLY A 812 53.45 27.50 0.95
N PRO A 813 52.51 28.15 1.65
CA PRO A 813 51.63 27.51 2.61
C PRO A 813 50.61 26.61 1.91
N GLY A 814 50.51 25.35 2.35
CA GLY A 814 49.47 24.42 1.95
C GLY A 814 48.11 24.91 2.52
N GLU A 815 47.24 25.34 1.66
CA GLU A 815 45.81 25.48 2.00
C GLU A 815 45.21 24.08 2.03
N ASP A 816 44.64 23.71 3.17
CA ASP A 816 43.84 22.48 3.28
C ASP A 816 42.68 22.60 2.28
N ALA A 817 42.55 21.64 1.37
CA ALA A 817 41.50 21.61 0.37
C ALA A 817 40.12 21.68 1.05
N SER A 818 39.28 22.62 0.63
CA SER A 818 37.94 22.82 1.20
C SER A 818 36.89 21.80 0.70
N CYS A 819 37.31 20.87 -0.16
CA CYS A 819 36.48 19.82 -0.74
C CYS A 819 37.21 18.49 -0.96
N ALA A 820 36.49 17.40 -0.90
CA ALA A 820 36.92 16.07 -1.33
C ALA A 820 35.95 15.49 -2.37
N VAL A 821 36.48 14.74 -3.35
CA VAL A 821 35.62 14.13 -4.41
C VAL A 821 35.89 12.64 -4.50
N SER A 822 34.84 11.86 -4.37
CA SER A 822 34.87 10.41 -4.64
C SER A 822 34.26 10.16 -6.02
N TYR A 823 34.94 9.38 -6.85
CA TYR A 823 34.49 8.92 -8.16
C TYR A 823 34.49 7.41 -8.19
N GLN A 824 33.35 6.79 -8.48
CA GLN A 824 33.20 5.33 -8.53
C GLN A 824 32.54 4.88 -9.84
N VAL A 825 32.95 3.71 -10.33
CA VAL A 825 32.24 3.00 -11.41
C VAL A 825 31.40 1.95 -10.74
N VAL A 826 30.07 2.24 -10.61
CA VAL A 826 29.13 1.39 -9.88
C VAL A 826 28.55 0.26 -10.72
N ASN A 827 28.62 0.36 -12.07
CA ASN A 827 28.22 -0.72 -12.95
C ASN A 827 28.97 -0.64 -14.30
N GLN A 828 29.15 -1.77 -14.99
CA GLN A 828 29.84 -1.84 -16.27
C GLN A 828 29.24 -2.92 -17.18
N TRP A 829 29.03 -2.60 -18.46
CA TRP A 829 28.56 -3.50 -19.51
C TRP A 829 29.37 -3.35 -20.75
N GLY A 830 29.19 -4.22 -21.77
CA GLY A 830 30.07 -4.39 -22.91
C GLY A 830 30.60 -3.14 -23.62
N ASN A 831 29.83 -2.03 -23.68
CA ASN A 831 30.27 -0.77 -24.33
C ASN A 831 29.93 0.45 -23.49
N GLY A 832 29.74 0.34 -22.17
CA GLY A 832 29.41 1.45 -21.33
C GLY A 832 29.63 1.16 -19.85
N PHE A 833 29.47 2.18 -19.02
CA PHE A 833 29.57 2.10 -17.59
C PHE A 833 28.68 3.16 -16.92
N GLN A 834 28.34 2.92 -15.68
CA GLN A 834 27.71 3.89 -14.81
C GLN A 834 28.74 4.45 -13.84
N GLY A 835 28.92 5.75 -13.83
CA GLY A 835 29.78 6.46 -12.89
C GLY A 835 28.94 7.19 -11.84
N GLU A 836 29.42 7.19 -10.61
CA GLU A 836 28.91 8.00 -9.51
C GLU A 836 29.98 8.93 -9.00
N VAL A 837 29.60 10.17 -8.69
CA VAL A 837 30.49 11.19 -8.16
C VAL A 837 29.87 11.81 -6.91
N THR A 838 30.61 11.78 -5.80
CA THR A 838 30.20 12.41 -4.55
C THR A 838 31.17 13.54 -4.19
N ILE A 839 30.64 14.74 -3.99
CA ILE A 839 31.35 15.94 -3.53
C ILE A 839 31.12 16.03 -2.02
N THR A 840 32.19 16.12 -1.24
CA THR A 840 32.13 16.35 0.21
C THR A 840 32.70 17.75 0.51
N ASN A 841 31.96 18.56 1.22
CA ASN A 841 32.44 19.83 1.74
C ASN A 841 33.25 19.59 3.02
N THR A 842 34.60 19.67 2.91
CA THR A 842 35.53 19.50 4.04
C THR A 842 35.87 20.81 4.75
N GLY A 843 35.34 21.93 4.23
CA GLY A 843 35.53 23.26 4.82
C GLY A 843 34.50 23.59 5.90
N ASP A 844 34.72 24.72 6.58
CA ASP A 844 33.89 25.23 7.68
C ASP A 844 32.67 26.09 7.22
N SER A 845 32.54 26.35 5.93
CA SER A 845 31.49 27.20 5.33
C SER A 845 30.67 26.39 4.31
N ALA A 846 29.35 26.68 4.22
CA ALA A 846 28.51 26.05 3.22
C ALA A 846 28.91 26.44 1.79
N ILE A 847 29.03 25.50 0.89
CA ILE A 847 29.20 25.72 -0.54
C ILE A 847 27.80 25.98 -1.14
N SER A 848 27.64 27.12 -1.83
CA SER A 848 26.36 27.47 -2.48
C SER A 848 26.58 27.67 -3.98
N GLY A 849 25.89 26.84 -4.79
CA GLY A 849 26.11 26.79 -6.24
C GLY A 849 27.45 26.13 -6.57
N TRP A 850 27.45 24.82 -6.81
CA TRP A 850 28.68 24.11 -7.11
C TRP A 850 28.85 23.86 -8.60
N GLU A 851 30.11 23.96 -9.07
CA GLU A 851 30.55 23.58 -10.40
C GLU A 851 31.78 22.69 -10.25
N LEU A 852 31.64 21.40 -10.56
CA LEU A 852 32.71 20.42 -10.52
C LEU A 852 33.26 20.18 -11.92
N LYS A 853 34.59 20.19 -12.08
CA LYS A 853 35.26 19.89 -13.33
C LYS A 853 36.28 18.79 -13.19
N TRP A 854 36.38 17.95 -14.23
CA TRP A 854 37.43 16.93 -14.38
C TRP A 854 37.68 16.64 -15.84
N THR A 855 38.80 15.97 -16.11
CA THR A 855 39.15 15.52 -17.47
C THR A 855 39.27 14.02 -17.48
N PHE A 856 38.58 13.35 -18.34
CA PHE A 856 38.76 11.91 -18.53
C PHE A 856 40.12 11.61 -19.16
N PRO A 857 40.90 10.62 -18.63
CA PRO A 857 42.18 10.25 -19.20
C PRO A 857 42.06 9.46 -20.51
N GLY A 858 40.86 9.13 -20.99
CA GLY A 858 40.60 8.38 -22.21
C GLY A 858 39.55 9.05 -23.11
N ASP A 859 38.84 8.27 -23.88
CA ASP A 859 37.85 8.71 -24.87
C ASP A 859 36.38 8.51 -24.38
N GLN A 860 36.22 8.47 -23.06
CA GLN A 860 34.89 8.32 -22.42
C GLN A 860 33.98 9.49 -22.80
N GLN A 861 32.74 9.14 -23.17
CA GLN A 861 31.68 10.14 -23.46
C GLN A 861 30.48 9.87 -22.56
N ILE A 862 29.96 10.91 -21.93
CA ILE A 862 28.78 10.82 -21.09
C ILE A 862 27.55 10.97 -21.99
N ALA A 863 26.67 9.97 -21.95
CA ALA A 863 25.45 9.93 -22.73
C ALA A 863 24.25 10.48 -21.97
N HIS A 864 24.23 10.29 -20.64
CA HIS A 864 23.15 10.74 -19.76
C HIS A 864 23.70 11.02 -18.36
N ALA A 865 23.15 11.99 -17.64
CA ALA A 865 23.49 12.27 -16.26
C ALA A 865 22.24 12.64 -15.46
N TRP A 866 22.22 12.36 -14.15
CA TRP A 866 21.13 12.69 -13.23
C TRP A 866 21.70 13.38 -11.99
N ASN A 867 20.87 14.16 -11.31
CA ASN A 867 21.21 14.98 -10.15
C ASN A 867 22.27 16.06 -10.43
N THR A 868 22.49 16.42 -11.70
CA THR A 868 23.43 17.45 -12.13
C THR A 868 23.06 18.00 -13.50
N GLN A 869 23.47 19.22 -13.79
CA GLN A 869 23.50 19.76 -15.14
C GLN A 869 24.91 19.55 -15.71
N LEU A 870 25.06 18.61 -16.64
CA LEU A 870 26.37 18.20 -17.13
C LEU A 870 26.60 18.62 -18.57
N THR A 871 27.82 19.10 -18.87
CA THR A 871 28.31 19.38 -20.22
C THR A 871 29.68 18.75 -20.41
N GLN A 872 29.92 18.19 -21.59
CA GLN A 872 31.22 17.60 -21.96
C GLN A 872 31.73 18.16 -23.29
N THR A 873 33.01 18.52 -23.33
CA THR A 873 33.67 18.96 -24.56
C THR A 873 34.99 18.17 -24.72
N GLY A 874 35.01 17.19 -25.62
CA GLY A 874 36.12 16.24 -25.71
C GLY A 874 36.24 15.39 -24.44
N ALA A 875 37.37 15.44 -23.76
CA ALA A 875 37.62 14.76 -22.50
C ALA A 875 37.22 15.59 -21.26
N ASP A 876 37.00 16.90 -21.42
CA ASP A 876 36.71 17.81 -20.31
C ASP A 876 35.23 17.81 -19.96
N VAL A 877 34.91 17.58 -18.70
CA VAL A 877 33.54 17.50 -18.16
C VAL A 877 33.34 18.62 -17.17
N THR A 878 32.17 19.26 -17.23
CA THR A 878 31.69 20.22 -16.24
C THR A 878 30.32 19.79 -15.77
N ALA A 879 30.20 19.52 -14.47
CA ALA A 879 28.95 19.22 -13.79
C ALA A 879 28.57 20.37 -12.86
N ARG A 880 27.30 20.78 -12.85
CA ARG A 880 26.74 21.81 -11.99
C ARG A 880 25.59 21.28 -11.17
N ASP A 881 25.30 21.96 -10.09
CA ASP A 881 24.14 21.64 -9.28
C ASP A 881 22.83 21.59 -10.11
N ALA A 882 21.89 20.78 -9.66
CA ALA A 882 20.57 20.62 -10.27
C ALA A 882 19.53 21.63 -9.70
N GLY A 883 19.97 22.65 -8.96
CA GLY A 883 19.14 23.63 -8.28
C GLY A 883 18.76 23.18 -6.87
N TRP A 884 18.11 22.07 -6.72
CA TRP A 884 17.69 21.52 -5.41
C TRP A 884 18.87 21.03 -4.53
N ASN A 885 19.99 20.64 -5.11
CA ASN A 885 21.22 20.21 -4.43
C ASN A 885 22.34 21.25 -4.49
N SER A 886 22.02 22.51 -4.71
CA SER A 886 22.99 23.61 -4.89
C SER A 886 23.76 23.96 -3.64
N THR A 887 23.31 23.58 -2.44
CA THR A 887 23.95 23.91 -1.17
C THR A 887 24.49 22.66 -0.48
N ILE A 888 25.82 22.66 -0.19
CA ILE A 888 26.48 21.60 0.56
C ILE A 888 26.95 22.20 1.89
N ALA A 889 26.31 21.80 3.00
CA ALA A 889 26.67 22.24 4.34
C ALA A 889 28.08 21.74 4.72
N PRO A 890 28.79 22.38 5.69
CA PRO A 890 30.04 21.84 6.23
C PRO A 890 29.90 20.36 6.67
N GLY A 891 30.76 19.50 6.17
CA GLY A 891 30.69 18.05 6.38
C GLY A 891 29.58 17.33 5.59
N GLY A 892 28.77 18.06 4.82
CA GLY A 892 27.72 17.50 3.97
C GLY A 892 28.22 17.07 2.60
N THR A 893 27.38 16.34 1.87
CA THR A 893 27.70 15.80 0.53
C THR A 893 26.65 16.18 -0.52
N ALA A 894 27.07 16.18 -1.80
CA ALA A 894 26.17 16.18 -2.96
C ALA A 894 26.65 15.10 -3.92
N SER A 895 25.76 14.20 -4.33
CA SER A 895 26.07 13.09 -5.24
C SER A 895 25.26 13.21 -6.54
N PHE A 896 25.89 12.79 -7.65
CA PHE A 896 25.27 12.67 -8.95
C PHE A 896 25.84 11.50 -9.73
N GLY A 897 25.08 10.99 -10.68
CA GLY A 897 25.53 9.86 -11.49
C GLY A 897 25.46 10.13 -12.98
N PHE A 898 26.07 9.27 -13.78
CA PHE A 898 26.02 9.35 -15.23
C PHE A 898 26.29 8.00 -15.92
N LEU A 899 25.80 7.89 -17.15
CA LEU A 899 26.11 6.76 -18.05
C LEU A 899 27.19 7.18 -19.04
N GLY A 900 28.31 6.46 -19.01
CA GLY A 900 29.43 6.66 -19.93
C GLY A 900 29.44 5.62 -21.03
N SER A 901 29.78 6.06 -22.28
CA SER A 901 30.07 5.16 -23.40
C SER A 901 31.53 4.76 -23.40
N THR A 902 31.86 3.60 -23.96
CA THR A 902 33.16 2.94 -23.92
C THR A 902 33.48 2.35 -22.53
N ALA A 903 34.56 1.53 -22.43
CA ALA A 903 34.97 0.99 -21.15
C ALA A 903 35.40 2.14 -20.21
N PRO A 904 35.24 2.01 -18.87
CA PRO A 904 35.49 3.12 -17.94
C PRO A 904 36.91 3.66 -17.96
N GLY A 905 37.89 2.88 -18.44
CA GLY A 905 39.28 3.31 -18.46
C GLY A 905 39.81 3.58 -17.06
N THR A 906 40.89 4.40 -16.98
CA THR A 906 41.39 4.91 -15.71
C THR A 906 40.46 5.99 -15.18
N ALA A 907 40.14 5.97 -13.88
CA ALA A 907 39.34 7.02 -13.24
C ALA A 907 40.06 8.40 -13.33
N PRO A 908 39.32 9.50 -13.39
CA PRO A 908 39.90 10.83 -13.23
C PRO A 908 40.56 10.97 -11.85
N SER A 909 41.72 11.58 -11.78
CA SER A 909 42.48 11.76 -10.54
C SER A 909 42.50 13.22 -10.03
N GLU A 910 42.01 14.17 -10.83
CA GLU A 910 42.04 15.60 -10.50
C GLU A 910 40.63 16.17 -10.70
N PHE A 911 40.12 16.77 -9.63
CA PHE A 911 38.84 17.45 -9.61
C PHE A 911 39.00 18.89 -9.12
N THR A 912 38.26 19.80 -9.71
CA THR A 912 38.18 21.19 -9.22
C THR A 912 36.74 21.59 -8.96
N LEU A 913 36.46 22.08 -7.77
CA LEU A 913 35.16 22.58 -7.34
C LEU A 913 35.19 24.10 -7.25
N ASN A 914 34.36 24.77 -8.03
CA ASN A 914 34.31 26.22 -8.13
C ASN A 914 35.70 26.88 -8.44
N GLY A 915 36.57 26.10 -9.09
CA GLY A 915 37.92 26.54 -9.48
C GLY A 915 39.02 26.19 -8.48
N GLU A 916 38.71 25.59 -7.35
CA GLU A 916 39.65 25.11 -6.33
C GLU A 916 39.87 23.59 -6.44
N SER A 917 41.08 23.13 -6.21
CA SER A 917 41.38 21.68 -6.29
C SER A 917 40.82 20.95 -5.07
N CYS A 918 40.10 19.85 -5.28
CA CYS A 918 39.61 18.97 -4.24
C CYS A 918 40.59 17.79 -3.99
N SER A 919 40.65 17.35 -2.76
CA SER A 919 41.37 16.14 -2.34
C SER A 919 40.65 14.84 -2.74
#